data_cf456b56d60ea6d8e32949776e559d2f
#
_entry.id   cf456b56d60ea6d8e32949776e559d2f
#
_cell.length_a   1.000
_cell.length_b   1.000
_cell.length_c   1.000
_cell.angle_alpha   90.00
_cell.angle_beta   90.00
_cell.angle_gamma   90.00
#
_symmetry.space_group_name_H-M   'P 1'
#
loop_
_entity.id
_entity.type
_entity.pdbx_description
1 polymer ?
#
loop_
_entity_poly.entity_id
_entity_poly.type
_entity_poly.pdbx_seq_one_letter_code
_entity_poly.pdbx_strand_id
1 'polypeptide(L)'
;MDINGKINRGIDLGTTNSAIAVMENGVPVIKKSSTQKDTTPSVVSITRKGVIHTGDTAANELANQVLRATKTWSGRSAGTDVFKEFKRTMGSLEVYHSKNLGKDFTSQQLSAEIIKALAACAEANDGGCIVISVPAKFDATQKTATVEAARMAGFQHVELLQEPIAAAVAFGVTTGHKDGFWLVFDFGGGTFDAALLRVDGGVQQVVDTEGDSFLGGKDIDYALVDQILLPYVEKKFNVTKIISSEKKTAMLREALKVYAESAKVALSTARVAEVLSDLGELGCDDDGNEIELDLTITREMAYPIMEPFFRKAISICQHILERNNLDGGKLTKLILVGGPTYSPYLRQMLKDEVSPNVDSSVDPMTAVAKGATLYAATRNIPEELKEMPAADAVELELNYESMAAGTSAYLAVKFRDKKAVTDGMVVEVMRGDGAWLSGKLQYEDGGVVIELMLVENAVNNFTVCLYDKLGRRVTVTPDNLTILQGTQVSAAPLPYHIGFGVWDNEAERQAFVPFIGLEKSKPLPAVGVAHGRKTTMKLVPGDDTTILKIPVYQAGSYIAGSPASLYEYVADVVITGEDVEQEVPAGTEVEIQVQADCSEMMTFSVSVPSIDGYEDIVKTLDTSPRFCADDADRLISEYATNARRTLDSLESENVAVEVLRNRLLAIKQGYRRYEKKAIVEQYKELLRDIYKLECDTAWERTIRKVEREMVLLKLGEIARGDENSRRALKYLEAYIDSTKANRDIAAAKNLLEEISMLNIELEWKTRLPMNARWYNVNFDNIQWTDKELARKYVNKAMELIESEFTKEEMKEALRRIYNVRERVEEIREAEGLLG
;
A
#
# COMPACT_ATOMS: atom_id res chain seq x y z
N MET A 1 12.17 32.77 -14.91
CA MET A 1 11.28 32.65 -16.09
C MET A 1 10.19 31.63 -15.74
N ASP A 2 8.96 32.10 -15.71
CA ASP A 2 7.81 31.26 -15.47
C ASP A 2 7.80 30.08 -16.43
N ILE A 3 7.65 28.88 -15.91
CA ILE A 3 7.44 27.69 -16.73
C ILE A 3 5.93 27.61 -17.03
N ASN A 4 5.40 28.74 -17.53
CA ASN A 4 4.24 28.82 -18.39
C ASN A 4 3.09 27.85 -18.03
N GLY A 5 2.56 27.94 -16.78
CA GLY A 5 1.40 27.16 -16.36
C GLY A 5 1.67 25.69 -16.04
N LYS A 6 2.93 25.29 -15.87
CA LYS A 6 3.34 23.95 -15.45
C LYS A 6 3.93 23.94 -14.03
N ILE A 7 3.81 22.83 -13.34
CA ILE A 7 4.49 22.61 -12.06
C ILE A 7 5.99 22.49 -12.34
N ASN A 8 6.83 23.15 -11.55
CA ASN A 8 8.26 23.26 -11.85
C ASN A 8 9.17 22.63 -10.80
N ARG A 9 8.64 22.00 -9.77
CA ARG A 9 9.44 21.41 -8.69
C ARG A 9 8.94 20.05 -8.27
N GLY A 10 9.91 19.20 -7.91
CA GLY A 10 9.68 17.88 -7.36
C GLY A 10 10.49 17.65 -6.10
N ILE A 11 9.89 17.01 -5.12
CA ILE A 11 10.53 16.59 -3.87
C ILE A 11 10.63 15.08 -3.82
N ASP A 12 11.81 14.61 -3.45
CA ASP A 12 12.01 13.31 -2.85
C ASP A 12 11.94 13.47 -1.32
N LEU A 13 10.83 13.04 -0.71
CA LEU A 13 10.63 13.07 0.73
C LEU A 13 11.07 11.74 1.33
N GLY A 14 12.37 11.58 1.64
CA GLY A 14 12.93 10.34 2.14
C GLY A 14 12.81 10.16 3.66
N THR A 15 12.91 8.92 4.13
CA THR A 15 12.90 8.58 5.58
C THR A 15 14.11 9.16 6.32
N THR A 16 15.26 9.16 5.67
CA THR A 16 16.54 9.63 6.27
C THR A 16 17.01 10.93 5.66
N ASN A 17 16.95 11.04 4.34
CA ASN A 17 17.36 12.23 3.59
C ASN A 17 16.27 12.58 2.58
N SER A 18 16.05 13.85 2.36
CA SER A 18 15.13 14.40 1.37
C SER A 18 15.86 15.31 0.41
N ALA A 19 15.33 15.49 -0.79
CA ALA A 19 15.92 16.38 -1.81
C ALA A 19 14.82 17.12 -2.56
N ILE A 20 15.13 18.32 -3.05
CA ILE A 20 14.27 19.09 -3.95
C ILE A 20 15.02 19.45 -5.21
N ALA A 21 14.36 19.31 -6.34
CA ALA A 21 14.84 19.83 -7.60
C ALA A 21 13.83 20.82 -8.21
N VAL A 22 14.35 21.74 -9.01
CA VAL A 22 13.57 22.74 -9.74
C VAL A 22 13.94 22.67 -11.20
N MET A 23 12.97 22.84 -12.08
CA MET A 23 13.23 22.92 -13.51
C MET A 23 13.85 24.28 -13.87
N GLU A 24 15.09 24.28 -14.36
CA GLU A 24 15.81 25.45 -14.81
C GLU A 24 16.33 25.25 -16.24
N ASN A 25 15.88 26.09 -17.14
CA ASN A 25 16.28 26.03 -18.56
C ASN A 25 16.10 24.65 -19.22
N GLY A 26 15.01 23.93 -18.82
CA GLY A 26 14.71 22.60 -19.34
C GLY A 26 15.48 21.45 -18.69
N VAL A 27 16.22 21.70 -17.60
CA VAL A 27 17.00 20.70 -16.88
C VAL A 27 16.58 20.69 -15.41
N PRO A 28 16.39 19.52 -14.78
CA PRO A 28 16.11 19.43 -13.35
C PRO A 28 17.39 19.68 -12.53
N VAL A 29 17.41 20.76 -11.76
CA VAL A 29 18.55 21.20 -10.95
C VAL A 29 18.25 20.95 -9.48
N ILE A 30 19.10 20.16 -8.82
CA ILE A 30 19.00 19.93 -7.36
C ILE A 30 19.32 21.24 -6.64
N LYS A 31 18.44 21.64 -5.73
CA LYS A 31 18.65 22.77 -4.83
C LYS A 31 19.40 22.31 -3.58
N LYS A 32 20.51 22.96 -3.33
CA LYS A 32 21.40 22.60 -2.22
C LYS A 32 20.84 23.03 -0.89
N SER A 33 21.07 22.20 0.14
CA SER A 33 20.76 22.55 1.54
C SER A 33 21.55 23.77 2.01
N SER A 34 21.21 24.29 3.17
CA SER A 34 21.94 25.38 3.82
C SER A 34 23.45 25.09 4.02
N THR A 35 23.83 23.82 4.05
CA THR A 35 25.22 23.33 4.18
C THR A 35 25.83 22.93 2.83
N GLN A 36 25.21 23.31 1.71
CA GLN A 36 25.66 23.04 0.34
C GLN A 36 25.68 21.59 -0.08
N LYS A 37 24.87 20.73 0.56
CA LYS A 37 24.66 19.33 0.19
C LYS A 37 23.49 19.19 -0.77
N ASP A 38 23.51 18.13 -1.58
CA ASP A 38 22.43 17.82 -2.53
C ASP A 38 21.20 17.22 -1.85
N THR A 39 21.34 16.77 -0.61
CA THR A 39 20.25 16.24 0.21
C THR A 39 20.19 16.93 1.57
N THR A 40 18.99 16.94 2.15
CA THR A 40 18.71 17.49 3.49
C THR A 40 18.28 16.35 4.40
N PRO A 41 18.93 16.13 5.56
CA PRO A 41 18.48 15.13 6.53
C PRO A 41 17.03 15.34 6.95
N SER A 42 16.23 14.28 6.98
CA SER A 42 14.82 14.30 7.41
C SER A 42 14.71 14.27 8.94
N VAL A 43 15.29 15.28 9.59
CA VAL A 43 15.35 15.44 11.04
C VAL A 43 14.81 16.81 11.44
N VAL A 44 14.02 16.83 12.50
CA VAL A 44 13.45 18.05 13.10
C VAL A 44 13.89 18.14 14.54
N SER A 45 14.35 19.29 14.99
CA SER A 45 14.67 19.53 16.40
C SER A 45 13.96 20.78 16.92
N ILE A 46 13.64 20.77 18.22
CA ILE A 46 12.93 21.85 18.91
C ILE A 46 13.73 22.26 20.14
N THR A 47 14.22 23.47 20.15
CA THR A 47 15.01 24.01 21.25
C THR A 47 14.14 24.37 22.46
N ARG A 48 14.73 24.59 23.62
CA ARG A 48 14.04 25.08 24.84
C ARG A 48 13.32 26.43 24.64
N LYS A 49 13.72 27.20 23.65
CA LYS A 49 13.06 28.47 23.28
C LYS A 49 11.92 28.28 22.29
N GLY A 50 11.60 27.05 21.93
CA GLY A 50 10.56 26.72 20.95
C GLY A 50 10.97 26.97 19.48
N VAL A 51 12.27 27.17 19.20
CA VAL A 51 12.75 27.34 17.83
C VAL A 51 12.85 25.94 17.18
N ILE A 52 12.26 25.81 16.00
CA ILE A 52 12.31 24.59 15.20
C ILE A 52 13.50 24.71 14.24
N HIS A 53 14.38 23.71 14.27
CA HIS A 53 15.42 23.51 13.27
C HIS A 53 15.15 22.24 12.47
N THR A 54 15.62 22.20 11.24
CA THR A 54 15.45 21.09 10.31
C THR A 54 16.78 20.76 9.63
N GLY A 55 16.85 19.62 8.98
CA GLY A 55 17.98 19.23 8.16
C GLY A 55 19.28 19.05 8.94
N ASP A 56 20.38 19.56 8.39
CA ASP A 56 21.74 19.38 8.94
C ASP A 56 21.87 19.93 10.37
N THR A 57 21.24 21.07 10.67
CA THR A 57 21.25 21.64 12.03
C THR A 57 20.61 20.69 13.02
N ALA A 58 19.44 20.16 12.70
CA ALA A 58 18.74 19.20 13.56
C ALA A 58 19.48 17.85 13.67
N ALA A 59 20.10 17.39 12.60
CA ALA A 59 20.93 16.19 12.59
C ALA A 59 22.17 16.32 13.50
N ASN A 60 22.85 17.48 13.47
CA ASN A 60 23.95 17.78 14.38
C ASN A 60 23.50 17.85 15.84
N GLU A 61 22.31 18.43 16.10
CA GLU A 61 21.72 18.44 17.45
C GLU A 61 21.38 17.03 17.92
N LEU A 62 20.89 16.14 17.04
CA LEU A 62 20.65 14.73 17.33
C LEU A 62 21.95 14.02 17.74
N ALA A 63 23.00 14.14 16.92
CA ALA A 63 24.30 13.52 17.22
C ALA A 63 24.84 14.01 18.57
N ASN A 64 24.83 15.33 18.80
CA ASN A 64 25.24 15.92 20.07
C ASN A 64 24.38 15.45 21.26
N GLN A 65 23.07 15.27 21.07
CA GLN A 65 22.18 14.81 22.14
C GLN A 65 22.48 13.35 22.52
N VAL A 66 22.64 12.50 21.53
CA VAL A 66 22.95 11.09 21.73
C VAL A 66 24.28 10.94 22.47
N LEU A 67 25.33 11.64 22.04
CA LEU A 67 26.65 11.60 22.67
C LEU A 67 26.64 12.21 24.11
N ARG A 68 25.84 13.24 24.34
CA ARG A 68 25.69 13.78 25.72
C ARG A 68 24.90 12.85 26.63
N ALA A 69 24.01 12.04 26.11
CA ALA A 69 23.24 11.10 26.91
C ALA A 69 24.14 10.04 27.54
N THR A 70 25.15 9.55 26.82
CA THR A 70 26.16 8.63 27.33
C THR A 70 27.07 9.23 28.36
N LYS A 71 27.39 10.55 28.26
CA LYS A 71 28.23 11.23 29.27
C LYS A 71 27.65 11.20 30.70
N THR A 72 26.33 11.24 30.80
CA THR A 72 25.65 11.31 32.10
C THR A 72 24.91 10.03 32.47
N TRP A 73 24.74 9.09 31.54
CA TRP A 73 23.91 7.86 31.66
C TRP A 73 22.48 8.14 32.22
N SER A 74 22.07 9.41 32.23
CA SER A 74 20.84 9.85 32.89
C SER A 74 19.62 9.87 32.00
N GLY A 75 19.81 9.77 30.68
CA GLY A 75 18.73 9.91 29.70
C GLY A 75 17.96 11.22 29.79
N ARG A 76 18.49 12.22 30.54
CA ARG A 76 17.89 13.54 30.57
C ARG A 76 18.25 14.26 29.27
N SER A 77 17.23 14.59 28.50
CA SER A 77 17.36 15.43 27.32
C SER A 77 18.21 16.67 27.62
N ALA A 78 19.20 16.92 26.80
CA ALA A 78 20.10 18.07 26.94
C ALA A 78 19.45 19.40 26.55
N GLY A 79 18.13 19.44 26.53
CA GLY A 79 17.35 20.64 26.32
C GLY A 79 16.83 20.90 24.92
N THR A 80 17.06 19.99 23.99
CA THR A 80 16.47 20.01 22.64
C THR A 80 15.72 18.71 22.41
N ASP A 81 14.49 18.78 21.91
CA ASP A 81 13.76 17.59 21.45
C ASP A 81 14.15 17.34 19.99
N VAL A 82 14.42 16.11 19.61
CA VAL A 82 14.81 15.75 18.25
C VAL A 82 14.00 14.58 17.76
N PHE A 83 13.46 14.72 16.54
CA PHE A 83 12.59 13.75 15.88
C PHE A 83 13.21 13.32 14.55
N LYS A 84 13.22 12.01 14.31
CA LYS A 84 13.75 11.37 13.09
C LYS A 84 12.84 10.24 12.64
N GLU A 85 12.98 9.82 11.38
CA GLU A 85 12.31 8.63 10.81
C GLU A 85 10.76 8.66 10.86
N PHE A 86 10.18 9.81 11.08
CA PHE A 86 8.72 9.99 11.21
C PHE A 86 7.96 9.66 9.91
N LYS A 87 8.60 9.58 8.74
CA LYS A 87 7.95 9.07 7.52
C LYS A 87 7.43 7.64 7.68
N ARG A 88 8.05 6.82 8.53
CA ARG A 88 7.61 5.43 8.79
C ARG A 88 6.27 5.34 9.49
N THR A 89 5.91 6.36 10.23
CA THR A 89 4.64 6.47 10.97
C THR A 89 3.65 7.39 10.25
N MET A 90 3.94 7.76 8.99
CA MET A 90 3.04 8.54 8.16
C MET A 90 1.67 7.87 8.07
N GLY A 91 0.61 8.63 8.31
CA GLY A 91 -0.75 8.09 8.30
C GLY A 91 -1.12 7.22 9.52
N SER A 92 -0.29 7.19 10.58
CA SER A 92 -0.63 6.52 11.85
C SER A 92 -1.04 7.52 12.92
N LEU A 93 -1.61 7.03 14.03
CA LEU A 93 -1.93 7.83 15.22
C LEU A 93 -0.71 8.05 16.14
N GLU A 94 0.47 7.62 15.74
CA GLU A 94 1.67 7.84 16.53
C GLU A 94 2.00 9.31 16.62
N VAL A 95 2.31 9.78 17.85
CA VAL A 95 2.64 11.16 18.13
C VAL A 95 4.04 11.29 18.72
N TYR A 96 4.68 12.39 18.41
CA TYR A 96 6.01 12.75 18.85
C TYR A 96 5.92 13.87 19.87
N HIS A 97 6.08 13.52 21.14
CA HIS A 97 5.95 14.48 22.22
C HIS A 97 7.15 15.43 22.33
N SER A 98 6.93 16.73 22.16
CA SER A 98 7.92 17.76 22.48
C SER A 98 7.74 18.22 23.92
N LYS A 99 8.73 17.92 24.75
CA LYS A 99 8.80 18.40 26.16
C LYS A 99 9.01 19.91 26.21
N ASN A 100 9.75 20.45 25.24
CA ASN A 100 10.08 21.87 25.18
C ASN A 100 8.86 22.76 24.88
N LEU A 101 7.93 22.24 24.07
CA LEU A 101 6.68 22.95 23.74
C LEU A 101 5.47 22.44 24.53
N GLY A 102 5.58 21.32 25.25
CA GLY A 102 4.44 20.66 25.89
C GLY A 102 3.35 20.24 24.88
N LYS A 103 3.75 19.87 23.65
CA LYS A 103 2.86 19.62 22.54
C LYS A 103 3.27 18.33 21.81
N ASP A 104 2.28 17.62 21.31
CA ASP A 104 2.45 16.46 20.45
C ASP A 104 2.46 16.87 18.98
N PHE A 105 3.32 16.23 18.20
CA PHE A 105 3.43 16.39 16.77
C PHE A 105 3.08 15.08 16.07
N THR A 106 2.34 15.16 15.00
CA THR A 106 2.12 14.04 14.09
C THR A 106 3.25 13.93 13.07
N SER A 107 3.35 12.78 12.39
CA SER A 107 4.29 12.58 11.29
C SER A 107 4.09 13.60 10.18
N GLN A 108 2.84 13.96 9.88
CA GLN A 108 2.50 14.97 8.88
C GLN A 108 3.07 16.34 9.25
N GLN A 109 2.92 16.75 10.52
CA GLN A 109 3.44 18.04 11.01
C GLN A 109 4.97 18.11 10.94
N LEU A 110 5.66 17.04 11.33
CA LEU A 110 7.12 16.97 11.24
C LEU A 110 7.59 16.94 9.78
N SER A 111 6.90 16.19 8.90
CA SER A 111 7.18 16.17 7.47
C SER A 111 6.94 17.52 6.82
N ALA A 112 5.93 18.26 7.26
CA ALA A 112 5.66 19.63 6.79
C ALA A 112 6.84 20.57 7.07
N GLU A 113 7.52 20.43 8.20
CA GLU A 113 8.71 21.27 8.51
C GLU A 113 9.89 20.92 7.57
N ILE A 114 10.07 19.67 7.19
CA ILE A 114 11.06 19.27 6.18
C ILE A 114 10.70 19.84 4.80
N ILE A 115 9.44 19.70 4.39
CA ILE A 115 8.96 20.22 3.10
C ILE A 115 9.13 21.76 3.04
N LYS A 116 8.82 22.48 4.11
CA LYS A 116 9.06 23.93 4.22
C LYS A 116 10.54 24.27 4.04
N ALA A 117 11.42 23.53 4.70
CA ALA A 117 12.87 23.76 4.62
C ALA A 117 13.40 23.52 3.20
N LEU A 118 12.92 22.47 2.52
CA LEU A 118 13.26 22.19 1.13
C LEU A 118 12.73 23.30 0.20
N ALA A 119 11.48 23.70 0.37
CA ALA A 119 10.87 24.77 -0.41
C ALA A 119 11.61 26.10 -0.26
N ALA A 120 12.12 26.40 0.93
CA ALA A 120 12.93 27.60 1.17
C ALA A 120 14.27 27.60 0.42
N CYS A 121 14.79 26.43 0.03
CA CYS A 121 15.98 26.32 -0.82
C CYS A 121 15.67 26.52 -2.31
N ALA A 122 14.39 26.53 -2.67
CA ALA A 122 13.90 26.55 -4.04
C ALA A 122 12.98 27.75 -4.25
N GLU A 123 13.55 28.86 -4.71
CA GLU A 123 12.75 30.02 -5.15
C GLU A 123 11.93 29.58 -6.39
N ALA A 124 10.60 29.60 -6.28
CA ALA A 124 9.73 29.29 -7.40
C ALA A 124 8.42 30.05 -7.33
N ASN A 125 7.93 30.50 -8.49
CA ASN A 125 6.68 31.23 -8.67
C ASN A 125 5.69 30.34 -9.43
N ASP A 126 5.27 29.22 -8.84
CA ASP A 126 4.38 28.22 -9.47
C ASP A 126 3.01 28.09 -8.77
N GLY A 127 2.56 29.16 -8.13
CA GLY A 127 1.25 29.18 -7.47
C GLY A 127 1.11 28.20 -6.30
N GLY A 128 2.23 27.70 -5.75
CA GLY A 128 2.20 26.75 -4.65
C GLY A 128 1.89 25.31 -5.08
N CYS A 129 2.28 24.91 -6.29
CA CYS A 129 2.13 23.55 -6.80
C CYS A 129 3.41 22.75 -6.64
N ILE A 130 3.28 21.42 -6.44
CA ILE A 130 4.44 20.53 -6.25
C ILE A 130 4.12 19.09 -6.62
N VAL A 131 5.14 18.34 -7.06
CA VAL A 131 5.11 16.87 -7.12
C VAL A 131 5.97 16.31 -6.00
N ILE A 132 5.44 15.37 -5.21
CA ILE A 132 6.17 14.70 -4.12
C ILE A 132 6.23 13.20 -4.41
N SER A 133 7.41 12.62 -4.27
CA SER A 133 7.57 11.18 -4.41
C SER A 133 7.12 10.43 -3.16
N VAL A 134 6.53 9.25 -3.37
CA VAL A 134 6.09 8.34 -2.33
C VAL A 134 6.52 6.91 -2.67
N PRO A 135 6.80 6.05 -1.68
CA PRO A 135 7.04 4.63 -1.92
C PRO A 135 5.89 3.98 -2.70
N ALA A 136 6.21 3.03 -3.58
CA ALA A 136 5.19 2.33 -4.37
C ALA A 136 4.16 1.58 -3.50
N LYS A 137 4.54 1.18 -2.29
CA LYS A 137 3.70 0.46 -1.33
C LYS A 137 2.96 1.35 -0.32
N PHE A 138 3.05 2.68 -0.45
CA PHE A 138 2.25 3.53 0.43
C PHE A 138 0.77 3.26 0.22
N ASP A 139 0.08 3.05 1.32
CA ASP A 139 -1.37 2.92 1.34
C ASP A 139 -2.07 4.28 1.17
N ALA A 140 -3.38 4.27 0.97
CA ALA A 140 -4.17 5.48 0.78
C ALA A 140 -4.04 6.46 1.96
N THR A 141 -3.97 5.94 3.20
CA THR A 141 -3.82 6.77 4.41
C THR A 141 -2.46 7.47 4.44
N GLN A 142 -1.38 6.75 4.10
CA GLN A 142 -0.04 7.31 4.02
C GLN A 142 0.09 8.37 2.91
N LYS A 143 -0.55 8.15 1.76
CA LYS A 143 -0.61 9.11 0.65
C LYS A 143 -1.36 10.38 1.03
N THR A 144 -2.56 10.24 1.62
CA THR A 144 -3.33 11.38 2.13
C THR A 144 -2.52 12.18 3.15
N ALA A 145 -1.88 11.51 4.11
CA ALA A 145 -1.03 12.16 5.11
C ALA A 145 0.17 12.90 4.47
N THR A 146 0.71 12.41 3.36
CA THR A 146 1.77 13.11 2.61
C THR A 146 1.24 14.38 1.95
N VAL A 147 0.05 14.32 1.34
CA VAL A 147 -0.62 15.50 0.78
C VAL A 147 -0.93 16.53 1.88
N GLU A 148 -1.43 16.09 3.04
CA GLU A 148 -1.67 16.96 4.19
C GLU A 148 -0.39 17.64 4.68
N ALA A 149 0.72 16.90 4.77
CA ALA A 149 2.01 17.47 5.15
C ALA A 149 2.45 18.58 4.18
N ALA A 150 2.27 18.39 2.89
CA ALA A 150 2.57 19.41 1.89
C ALA A 150 1.63 20.62 1.97
N ARG A 151 0.34 20.41 2.24
CA ARG A 151 -0.61 21.50 2.49
C ARG A 151 -0.25 22.30 3.74
N MET A 152 0.13 21.62 4.84
CA MET A 152 0.66 22.27 6.05
C MET A 152 1.95 23.05 5.78
N ALA A 153 2.73 22.64 4.79
CA ALA A 153 3.91 23.37 4.33
C ALA A 153 3.59 24.59 3.46
N GLY A 154 2.32 24.80 3.07
CA GLY A 154 1.84 25.94 2.30
C GLY A 154 1.58 25.68 0.82
N PHE A 155 1.69 24.42 0.37
CA PHE A 155 1.36 24.04 -1.00
C PHE A 155 -0.15 23.92 -1.19
N GLN A 156 -0.68 24.50 -2.27
CA GLN A 156 -2.11 24.50 -2.58
C GLN A 156 -2.50 23.28 -3.44
N HIS A 157 -1.60 22.89 -4.35
CA HIS A 157 -1.79 21.72 -5.21
C HIS A 157 -0.61 20.76 -5.07
N VAL A 158 -0.93 19.49 -4.83
CA VAL A 158 0.06 18.44 -4.58
C VAL A 158 -0.29 17.23 -5.43
N GLU A 159 0.62 16.84 -6.30
CA GLU A 159 0.55 15.55 -7.00
C GLU A 159 1.57 14.56 -6.40
N LEU A 160 1.17 13.31 -6.31
CA LEU A 160 2.05 12.24 -5.85
C LEU A 160 2.59 11.43 -7.02
N LEU A 161 3.84 11.01 -6.92
CA LEU A 161 4.50 10.14 -7.90
C LEU A 161 5.22 9.02 -7.15
N GLN A 162 5.07 7.80 -7.61
CA GLN A 162 5.79 6.67 -7.01
C GLN A 162 7.31 6.80 -7.25
N GLU A 163 8.12 6.60 -6.19
CA GLU A 163 9.59 6.71 -6.22
C GLU A 163 10.25 5.93 -7.37
N PRO A 164 9.88 4.66 -7.64
CA PRO A 164 10.47 3.92 -8.75
C PRO A 164 10.13 4.51 -10.13
N ILE A 165 8.94 5.09 -10.28
CA ILE A 165 8.56 5.77 -11.53
C ILE A 165 9.40 7.04 -11.70
N ALA A 166 9.54 7.83 -10.63
CA ALA A 166 10.38 9.02 -10.66
C ALA A 166 11.83 8.67 -11.05
N ALA A 167 12.42 7.64 -10.44
CA ALA A 167 13.75 7.17 -10.81
C ALA A 167 13.82 6.77 -12.28
N ALA A 168 12.87 5.99 -12.77
CA ALA A 168 12.84 5.54 -14.17
C ALA A 168 12.73 6.71 -15.16
N VAL A 169 11.95 7.76 -14.84
CA VAL A 169 11.87 8.99 -15.64
C VAL A 169 13.24 9.68 -15.72
N ALA A 170 13.94 9.83 -14.59
CA ALA A 170 15.27 10.46 -14.57
C ALA A 170 16.28 9.69 -15.44
N PHE A 171 16.31 8.36 -15.33
CA PHE A 171 17.18 7.51 -16.12
C PHE A 171 16.78 7.48 -17.60
N GLY A 172 15.50 7.43 -17.92
CA GLY A 172 14.98 7.44 -19.29
C GLY A 172 15.41 8.68 -20.07
N VAL A 173 15.30 9.85 -19.45
CA VAL A 173 15.73 11.13 -20.05
C VAL A 173 17.25 11.25 -20.13
N THR A 174 17.99 10.76 -19.12
CA THR A 174 19.46 10.95 -19.06
C THR A 174 20.22 9.99 -19.99
N THR A 175 19.79 8.72 -20.08
CA THR A 175 20.55 7.66 -20.78
C THR A 175 19.88 7.14 -22.03
N GLY A 176 18.75 7.72 -22.42
CA GLY A 176 17.87 7.23 -23.46
C GLY A 176 17.10 5.96 -23.05
N HIS A 177 15.95 5.78 -23.68
CA HIS A 177 15.16 4.57 -23.48
C HIS A 177 15.72 3.43 -24.31
N LYS A 178 15.85 2.27 -23.66
CA LYS A 178 16.06 1.00 -24.35
C LYS A 178 14.87 0.13 -24.04
N ASP A 179 14.19 -0.33 -25.07
CA ASP A 179 13.03 -1.23 -24.92
C ASP A 179 13.40 -2.49 -24.15
N GLY A 180 12.46 -3.06 -23.44
CA GLY A 180 12.64 -4.25 -22.65
C GLY A 180 12.18 -4.07 -21.20
N PHE A 181 12.76 -4.84 -20.31
CA PHE A 181 12.42 -4.79 -18.89
C PHE A 181 13.48 -4.04 -18.09
N TRP A 182 13.05 -3.11 -17.25
CA TRP A 182 13.90 -2.40 -16.31
C TRP A 182 13.50 -2.78 -14.89
N LEU A 183 14.46 -2.99 -14.02
CA LEU A 183 14.21 -3.21 -12.60
C LEU A 183 14.81 -2.03 -11.83
N VAL A 184 13.98 -1.34 -11.06
CA VAL A 184 14.40 -0.31 -10.12
C VAL A 184 14.65 -0.98 -8.77
N PHE A 185 15.84 -0.77 -8.23
CA PHE A 185 16.32 -1.25 -6.94
C PHE A 185 16.52 -0.04 -6.04
N ASP A 186 15.54 0.28 -5.23
CA ASP A 186 15.60 1.40 -4.30
C ASP A 186 15.89 0.91 -2.89
N PHE A 187 17.14 1.07 -2.47
CA PHE A 187 17.58 0.72 -1.14
C PHE A 187 17.82 1.99 -0.32
N GLY A 188 16.80 2.44 0.38
CA GLY A 188 16.80 3.65 1.19
C GLY A 188 17.47 3.50 2.54
N GLY A 189 17.38 4.55 3.36
CA GLY A 189 17.91 4.52 4.72
C GLY A 189 17.12 3.64 5.68
N GLY A 190 15.85 3.37 5.38
CA GLY A 190 14.97 2.61 6.25
C GLY A 190 13.99 1.68 5.57
N THR A 191 13.85 1.76 4.25
CA THR A 191 12.95 0.96 3.42
C THR A 191 13.69 0.42 2.21
N PHE A 192 13.21 -0.67 1.68
CA PHE A 192 13.61 -1.24 0.40
C PHE A 192 12.38 -1.38 -0.50
N ASP A 193 12.47 -0.87 -1.72
CA ASP A 193 11.46 -1.01 -2.75
C ASP A 193 12.07 -1.49 -4.07
N ALA A 194 11.42 -2.44 -4.71
CA ALA A 194 11.79 -2.90 -6.04
C ALA A 194 10.59 -2.80 -6.98
N ALA A 195 10.80 -2.33 -8.20
CA ALA A 195 9.76 -2.20 -9.21
C ALA A 195 10.25 -2.69 -10.58
N LEU A 196 9.48 -3.58 -11.16
CA LEU A 196 9.69 -4.06 -12.52
C LEU A 196 8.89 -3.18 -13.48
N LEU A 197 9.57 -2.59 -14.45
CA LEU A 197 8.96 -1.80 -15.51
C LEU A 197 9.15 -2.49 -16.85
N ARG A 198 8.16 -2.37 -17.73
CA ARG A 198 8.27 -2.65 -19.15
C ARG A 198 8.42 -1.33 -19.89
N VAL A 199 9.40 -1.25 -20.77
CA VAL A 199 9.63 -0.11 -21.66
C VAL A 199 9.40 -0.58 -23.08
N ASP A 200 8.51 0.10 -23.82
CA ASP A 200 8.17 -0.25 -25.20
C ASP A 200 7.99 1.07 -25.98
N GLY A 201 8.84 1.30 -26.99
CA GLY A 201 8.87 2.55 -27.74
C GLY A 201 9.09 3.79 -26.86
N GLY A 202 9.82 3.65 -25.74
CA GLY A 202 10.03 4.71 -24.75
C GLY A 202 8.88 4.89 -23.74
N VAL A 203 7.76 4.20 -23.87
CA VAL A 203 6.66 4.19 -22.89
C VAL A 203 7.02 3.26 -21.75
N GLN A 204 7.09 3.82 -20.53
CA GLN A 204 7.39 3.11 -19.30
C GLN A 204 6.09 2.69 -18.60
N GLN A 205 5.95 1.42 -18.31
CA GLN A 205 4.82 0.85 -17.56
C GLN A 205 5.33 0.01 -16.41
N VAL A 206 4.84 0.28 -15.19
CA VAL A 206 5.10 -0.58 -14.04
C VAL A 206 4.31 -1.88 -14.21
N VAL A 207 5.03 -3.01 -14.14
CA VAL A 207 4.48 -4.36 -14.27
C VAL A 207 4.22 -4.94 -12.90
N ASP A 208 5.18 -4.77 -11.97
CA ASP A 208 5.12 -5.38 -10.65
C ASP A 208 5.96 -4.59 -9.65
N THR A 209 5.59 -4.66 -8.37
CA THR A 209 6.31 -4.01 -7.27
C THR A 209 6.34 -4.90 -6.04
N GLU A 210 7.47 -4.90 -5.34
CA GLU A 210 7.61 -5.53 -4.04
C GLU A 210 8.62 -4.77 -3.19
N GLY A 211 8.51 -4.82 -1.86
CA GLY A 211 9.44 -4.12 -0.98
C GLY A 211 9.28 -4.54 0.48
N ASP A 212 10.15 -3.98 1.32
CA ASP A 212 10.14 -4.17 2.76
C ASP A 212 10.32 -2.83 3.47
N SER A 213 9.31 -2.42 4.23
CA SER A 213 9.29 -1.14 4.96
C SER A 213 10.24 -1.12 6.18
N PHE A 214 10.90 -2.24 6.48
CA PHE A 214 11.80 -2.42 7.63
C PHE A 214 13.19 -2.94 7.21
N LEU A 215 13.58 -2.71 5.96
CA LEU A 215 14.88 -3.07 5.42
C LEU A 215 15.55 -1.81 4.87
N GLY A 216 16.66 -1.37 5.48
CA GLY A 216 17.35 -0.16 5.04
C GLY A 216 18.75 -0.01 5.58
N GLY A 217 19.40 1.10 5.22
CA GLY A 217 20.77 1.41 5.63
C GLY A 217 20.97 1.47 7.13
N LYS A 218 19.94 1.86 7.91
CA LYS A 218 20.00 1.92 9.38
C LYS A 218 20.13 0.53 10.03
N ASP A 219 19.52 -0.49 9.41
CA ASP A 219 19.59 -1.85 9.95
C ASP A 219 21.00 -2.40 9.80
N ILE A 220 21.67 -2.00 8.72
CA ILE A 220 23.12 -2.25 8.52
C ILE A 220 23.94 -1.53 9.58
N ASP A 221 23.64 -0.25 9.89
CA ASP A 221 24.35 0.52 10.91
C ASP A 221 24.27 -0.17 12.28
N TYR A 222 23.08 -0.59 12.71
CA TYR A 222 22.91 -1.32 13.96
C TYR A 222 23.61 -2.68 13.94
N ALA A 223 23.65 -3.38 12.82
CA ALA A 223 24.39 -4.64 12.72
C ALA A 223 25.91 -4.42 12.89
N LEU A 224 26.44 -3.33 12.32
CA LEU A 224 27.85 -2.95 12.53
C LEU A 224 28.11 -2.55 13.98
N VAL A 225 27.17 -1.85 14.64
CA VAL A 225 27.26 -1.58 16.08
C VAL A 225 27.33 -2.88 16.86
N ASP A 226 26.37 -3.78 16.66
CA ASP A 226 26.20 -4.99 17.46
C ASP A 226 27.33 -6.01 17.25
N GLN A 227 27.95 -6.05 16.06
CA GLN A 227 28.95 -7.06 15.72
C GLN A 227 30.40 -6.55 15.71
N ILE A 228 30.62 -5.23 15.68
CA ILE A 228 31.97 -4.66 15.67
C ILE A 228 32.16 -3.68 16.83
N LEU A 229 31.36 -2.61 16.90
CA LEU A 229 31.65 -1.50 17.82
C LEU A 229 31.35 -1.84 19.27
N LEU A 230 30.22 -2.46 19.55
CA LEU A 230 29.83 -2.86 20.88
C LEU A 230 30.80 -3.94 21.47
N PRO A 231 31.15 -5.01 20.76
CA PRO A 231 32.17 -5.98 21.19
C PRO A 231 33.55 -5.35 21.39
N TYR A 232 33.91 -4.34 20.59
CA TYR A 232 35.16 -3.59 20.83
C TYR A 232 35.14 -2.87 22.17
N VAL A 233 34.03 -2.18 22.46
CA VAL A 233 33.83 -1.46 23.74
C VAL A 233 33.84 -2.45 24.91
N GLU A 234 33.08 -3.56 24.83
CA GLU A 234 33.03 -4.60 25.86
C GLU A 234 34.39 -5.24 26.16
N LYS A 235 35.23 -5.35 25.13
CA LYS A 235 36.58 -5.92 25.28
C LYS A 235 37.58 -4.97 25.92
N LYS A 236 37.45 -3.66 25.67
CA LYS A 236 38.41 -2.64 26.14
C LYS A 236 38.02 -1.97 27.46
N PHE A 237 36.73 -1.91 27.77
CA PHE A 237 36.16 -1.14 28.88
C PHE A 237 35.26 -2.00 29.75
N ASN A 238 35.20 -1.70 31.04
CA ASN A 238 34.25 -2.37 31.94
C ASN A 238 32.85 -1.75 31.81
N VAL A 239 32.04 -2.27 30.94
CA VAL A 239 30.67 -1.80 30.68
C VAL A 239 29.59 -2.74 31.19
N THR A 240 29.93 -3.63 32.14
CA THR A 240 29.02 -4.69 32.63
C THR A 240 27.69 -4.16 33.15
N LYS A 241 27.70 -3.06 33.97
CA LYS A 241 26.48 -2.43 34.50
C LYS A 241 25.75 -1.61 33.45
N ILE A 242 26.46 -1.10 32.45
CA ILE A 242 25.87 -0.40 31.31
C ILE A 242 25.06 -1.41 30.47
N ILE A 243 25.69 -2.53 30.10
CA ILE A 243 25.05 -3.58 29.30
C ILE A 243 23.92 -4.30 30.04
N SER A 244 24.01 -4.46 31.36
CA SER A 244 22.93 -5.04 32.16
C SER A 244 21.68 -4.13 32.27
N SER A 245 21.78 -2.86 31.88
CA SER A 245 20.66 -1.91 31.83
C SER A 245 20.19 -1.69 30.40
N GLU A 246 19.02 -2.22 30.04
CA GLU A 246 18.44 -2.06 28.71
C GLU A 246 18.47 -0.59 28.23
N LYS A 247 18.10 0.35 29.11
CA LYS A 247 18.12 1.78 28.79
C LYS A 247 19.51 2.31 28.46
N LYS A 248 20.55 1.95 29.27
CA LYS A 248 21.91 2.43 29.02
C LYS A 248 22.53 1.76 27.80
N THR A 249 22.24 0.48 27.57
CA THR A 249 22.63 -0.24 26.38
C THR A 249 22.04 0.42 25.11
N ALA A 250 20.76 0.76 25.13
CA ALA A 250 20.13 1.48 24.02
C ALA A 250 20.81 2.83 23.77
N MET A 251 21.14 3.58 24.83
CA MET A 251 21.85 4.86 24.70
C MET A 251 23.24 4.69 24.08
N LEU A 252 24.00 3.69 24.54
CA LEU A 252 25.32 3.39 23.97
C LEU A 252 25.21 2.97 22.50
N ARG A 253 24.26 2.10 22.15
CA ARG A 253 24.04 1.67 20.76
C ARG A 253 23.68 2.85 19.85
N GLU A 254 22.83 3.78 20.31
CA GLU A 254 22.52 5.00 19.54
C GLU A 254 23.75 5.87 19.32
N ALA A 255 24.62 6.03 20.35
CA ALA A 255 25.86 6.77 20.22
C ALA A 255 26.82 6.08 19.24
N LEU A 256 27.02 4.78 19.36
CA LEU A 256 27.86 3.99 18.46
C LEU A 256 27.35 3.98 17.02
N LYS A 257 26.02 4.10 16.81
CA LYS A 257 25.43 4.16 15.48
C LYS A 257 25.95 5.33 14.63
N VAL A 258 26.25 6.47 15.24
CA VAL A 258 26.81 7.64 14.53
C VAL A 258 28.12 7.28 13.83
N TYR A 259 28.97 6.53 14.55
CA TYR A 259 30.26 6.07 14.02
C TYR A 259 30.12 4.92 13.02
N ALA A 260 29.15 4.01 13.26
CA ALA A 260 28.86 2.91 12.34
C ALA A 260 28.37 3.43 10.98
N GLU A 261 27.46 4.42 10.96
CA GLU A 261 26.99 5.05 9.75
C GLU A 261 28.13 5.75 8.98
N SER A 262 28.97 6.51 9.69
CA SER A 262 30.15 7.14 9.10
C SER A 262 31.11 6.13 8.49
N ALA A 263 31.36 5.00 9.19
CA ALA A 263 32.19 3.92 8.68
C ALA A 263 31.57 3.23 7.46
N LYS A 264 30.25 2.95 7.46
CA LYS A 264 29.54 2.40 6.31
C LYS A 264 29.67 3.29 5.08
N VAL A 265 29.49 4.62 5.26
CA VAL A 265 29.62 5.59 4.17
C VAL A 265 31.06 5.63 3.65
N ALA A 266 32.06 5.68 4.52
CA ALA A 266 33.48 5.66 4.12
C ALA A 266 33.85 4.40 3.34
N LEU A 267 33.35 3.22 3.75
CA LEU A 267 33.60 1.92 3.11
C LEU A 267 32.98 1.81 1.71
N SER A 268 32.05 2.71 1.32
CA SER A 268 31.51 2.74 -0.04
C SER A 268 32.55 3.25 -1.05
N THR A 269 33.50 4.07 -0.61
CA THR A 269 34.58 4.61 -1.48
C THR A 269 35.96 4.08 -1.09
N ALA A 270 36.26 3.95 0.21
CA ALA A 270 37.55 3.45 0.71
C ALA A 270 37.50 1.97 1.06
N ARG A 271 38.65 1.32 1.15
CA ARG A 271 38.76 -0.08 1.61
C ARG A 271 38.72 -0.22 3.11
N VAL A 272 39.05 0.84 3.81
CA VAL A 272 39.13 0.91 5.27
C VAL A 272 38.43 2.19 5.74
N ALA A 273 37.84 2.14 6.92
CA ALA A 273 37.29 3.27 7.64
C ALA A 273 37.97 3.36 8.99
N GLU A 274 38.60 4.49 9.28
CA GLU A 274 39.10 4.81 10.61
C GLU A 274 37.94 5.32 11.46
N VAL A 275 37.73 4.71 12.63
CA VAL A 275 36.69 5.06 13.58
C VAL A 275 37.34 5.59 14.85
N LEU A 276 37.31 6.89 14.99
CA LEU A 276 37.89 7.61 16.13
C LEU A 276 36.78 8.41 16.82
N SER A 277 36.74 8.38 18.14
CA SER A 277 35.88 9.26 18.94
C SER A 277 36.71 10.31 19.65
N ASP A 278 36.13 11.47 19.90
CA ASP A 278 36.75 12.49 20.75
C ASP A 278 36.72 12.05 22.22
N LEU A 279 37.73 12.51 23.02
CA LEU A 279 37.82 12.26 24.45
C LEU A 279 36.55 12.62 25.21
N GLY A 280 36.05 11.69 26.02
CA GLY A 280 34.83 11.85 26.81
C GLY A 280 33.52 11.99 26.03
N GLU A 281 33.53 11.72 24.72
CA GLU A 281 32.34 11.86 23.87
C GLU A 281 31.33 10.74 24.11
N LEU A 282 31.78 9.53 24.32
CA LEU A 282 30.97 8.35 24.63
C LEU A 282 30.71 8.13 26.13
N GLY A 283 31.14 9.06 26.98
CA GLY A 283 30.99 8.96 28.43
C GLY A 283 32.05 8.04 29.09
N CYS A 284 31.77 7.60 30.34
CA CYS A 284 32.69 6.73 31.10
C CYS A 284 32.10 5.34 31.27
N ASP A 285 33.01 4.38 31.42
CA ASP A 285 32.71 3.00 31.79
C ASP A 285 32.31 2.89 33.28
N ASP A 286 32.11 1.67 33.79
CA ASP A 286 31.69 1.39 35.16
C ASP A 286 32.76 1.70 36.20
N ASP A 287 34.03 1.83 35.80
CA ASP A 287 35.17 2.16 36.61
C ASP A 287 35.56 3.65 36.51
N GLY A 288 34.86 4.44 35.70
CA GLY A 288 35.07 5.88 35.49
C GLY A 288 36.09 6.21 34.38
N ASN A 289 36.59 5.22 33.61
CA ASN A 289 37.44 5.49 32.45
C ASN A 289 36.61 5.98 31.28
N GLU A 290 37.13 6.92 30.49
CA GLU A 290 36.48 7.39 29.29
C GLU A 290 36.42 6.28 28.23
N ILE A 291 35.21 6.09 27.64
CA ILE A 291 35.00 5.15 26.52
C ILE A 291 35.46 5.83 25.24
N GLU A 292 36.43 5.25 24.58
CA GLU A 292 37.01 5.74 23.34
C GLU A 292 36.96 4.69 22.25
N LEU A 293 36.65 5.14 21.02
CA LEU A 293 36.84 4.38 19.82
C LEU A 293 38.17 4.78 19.16
N ASP A 294 38.98 3.80 18.89
CA ASP A 294 40.20 3.90 18.09
C ASP A 294 40.40 2.54 17.42
N LEU A 295 39.75 2.40 16.27
CA LEU A 295 39.81 1.16 15.49
C LEU A 295 39.64 1.41 14.01
N THR A 296 40.13 0.50 13.21
CA THR A 296 39.98 0.46 11.78
C THR A 296 39.01 -0.65 11.41
N ILE A 297 37.95 -0.30 10.66
CA ILE A 297 37.00 -1.26 10.07
C ILE A 297 37.38 -1.44 8.60
N THR A 298 37.62 -2.67 8.20
CA THR A 298 37.92 -3.02 6.80
C THR A 298 36.66 -3.54 6.10
N ARG A 299 36.65 -3.54 4.77
CA ARG A 299 35.59 -4.17 3.97
C ARG A 299 35.39 -5.64 4.31
N GLU A 300 36.48 -6.36 4.56
CA GLU A 300 36.48 -7.79 4.92
C GLU A 300 35.77 -8.04 6.25
N MET A 301 35.82 -7.09 7.18
CA MET A 301 35.09 -7.16 8.45
C MET A 301 33.61 -6.79 8.27
N ALA A 302 33.32 -5.76 7.48
CA ALA A 302 31.99 -5.20 7.38
C ALA A 302 31.09 -5.99 6.40
N TYR A 303 31.61 -6.48 5.27
CA TYR A 303 30.81 -7.11 4.22
C TYR A 303 30.02 -8.33 4.68
N PRO A 304 30.57 -9.29 5.46
CA PRO A 304 29.79 -10.41 5.97
C PRO A 304 28.62 -9.99 6.88
N ILE A 305 28.74 -8.82 7.54
CA ILE A 305 27.69 -8.27 8.40
C ILE A 305 26.60 -7.60 7.55
N MET A 306 26.97 -6.97 6.45
CA MET A 306 26.05 -6.27 5.53
C MET A 306 25.32 -7.24 4.61
N GLU A 307 25.94 -8.35 4.25
CA GLU A 307 25.47 -9.32 3.27
C GLU A 307 24.05 -9.84 3.53
N PRO A 308 23.61 -10.20 4.74
CA PRO A 308 22.26 -10.69 5.00
C PRO A 308 21.17 -9.70 4.58
N PHE A 309 21.43 -8.40 4.75
CA PHE A 309 20.51 -7.33 4.34
C PHE A 309 20.45 -7.20 2.82
N PHE A 310 21.60 -7.30 2.16
CA PHE A 310 21.68 -7.28 0.70
C PHE A 310 21.01 -8.50 0.09
N ARG A 311 21.22 -9.70 0.63
CA ARG A 311 20.57 -10.92 0.16
C ARG A 311 19.05 -10.86 0.30
N LYS A 312 18.54 -10.26 1.38
CA LYS A 312 17.11 -10.06 1.56
C LYS A 312 16.53 -9.16 0.47
N ALA A 313 17.18 -8.05 0.14
CA ALA A 313 16.78 -7.17 -0.95
C ALA A 313 16.88 -7.87 -2.32
N ILE A 314 17.95 -8.62 -2.57
CA ILE A 314 18.15 -9.40 -3.79
C ILE A 314 17.07 -10.47 -3.94
N SER A 315 16.71 -11.18 -2.86
CA SER A 315 15.65 -12.20 -2.93
C SER A 315 14.28 -11.61 -3.32
N ILE A 316 13.97 -10.40 -2.87
CA ILE A 316 12.76 -9.69 -3.29
C ILE A 316 12.78 -9.43 -4.81
N CYS A 317 13.91 -8.99 -5.34
CA CYS A 317 14.07 -8.80 -6.79
C CYS A 317 13.90 -10.10 -7.55
N GLN A 318 14.51 -11.20 -7.07
CA GLN A 318 14.39 -12.52 -7.68
C GLN A 318 12.95 -13.01 -7.69
N HIS A 319 12.19 -12.83 -6.60
CA HIS A 319 10.77 -13.16 -6.54
C HIS A 319 9.93 -12.36 -7.57
N ILE A 320 10.23 -11.07 -7.77
CA ILE A 320 9.58 -10.28 -8.81
C ILE A 320 9.87 -10.88 -10.20
N LEU A 321 11.12 -11.21 -10.49
CA LEU A 321 11.50 -11.78 -11.77
C LEU A 321 10.87 -13.16 -12.00
N GLU A 322 10.92 -14.05 -11.03
CA GLU A 322 10.34 -15.40 -11.10
C GLU A 322 8.84 -15.36 -11.38
N ARG A 323 8.08 -14.55 -10.65
CA ARG A 323 6.62 -14.44 -10.78
C ARG A 323 6.20 -13.80 -12.12
N ASN A 324 7.10 -13.05 -12.76
CA ASN A 324 6.90 -12.49 -14.10
C ASN A 324 7.55 -13.34 -15.22
N ASN A 325 8.03 -14.55 -14.92
CA ASN A 325 8.69 -15.44 -15.85
C ASN A 325 9.90 -14.81 -16.57
N LEU A 326 10.65 -14.00 -15.83
CA LEU A 326 11.86 -13.33 -16.29
C LEU A 326 13.09 -13.91 -15.60
N ASP A 327 14.21 -13.90 -16.31
CA ASP A 327 15.54 -14.04 -15.74
C ASP A 327 16.32 -12.72 -15.85
N GLY A 328 17.37 -12.56 -15.05
CA GLY A 328 18.14 -11.32 -15.01
C GLY A 328 18.82 -10.94 -16.32
N GLY A 329 19.04 -11.90 -17.22
CA GLY A 329 19.60 -11.67 -18.56
C GLY A 329 18.62 -10.95 -19.50
N LYS A 330 17.31 -11.01 -19.20
CA LYS A 330 16.27 -10.31 -19.96
C LYS A 330 16.05 -8.87 -19.50
N LEU A 331 16.64 -8.46 -18.37
CA LEU A 331 16.62 -7.08 -17.96
C LEU A 331 17.51 -6.22 -18.85
N THR A 332 16.94 -5.18 -19.42
CA THR A 332 17.69 -4.19 -20.19
C THR A 332 18.47 -3.24 -19.27
N LYS A 333 17.90 -2.90 -18.11
CA LYS A 333 18.53 -2.06 -17.08
C LYS A 333 18.16 -2.55 -15.68
N LEU A 334 19.14 -2.46 -14.77
CA LEU A 334 18.95 -2.52 -13.31
C LEU A 334 19.36 -1.15 -12.75
N ILE A 335 18.37 -0.36 -12.36
CA ILE A 335 18.52 1.03 -11.91
C ILE A 335 18.73 1.04 -10.41
N LEU A 336 19.74 1.75 -9.94
CA LEU A 336 20.08 1.86 -8.53
C LEU A 336 19.65 3.19 -7.93
N VAL A 337 18.94 3.14 -6.80
CA VAL A 337 18.45 4.27 -6.03
C VAL A 337 18.80 4.08 -4.56
N GLY A 338 19.04 5.17 -3.83
CA GLY A 338 19.33 5.19 -2.40
C GLY A 338 20.80 4.99 -2.02
N GLY A 339 21.17 5.51 -0.85
CA GLY A 339 22.57 5.59 -0.38
C GLY A 339 23.29 4.25 -0.27
N PRO A 340 22.69 3.17 0.29
CA PRO A 340 23.33 1.85 0.38
C PRO A 340 23.79 1.29 -0.97
N THR A 341 23.20 1.71 -2.09
CA THR A 341 23.58 1.27 -3.45
C THR A 341 24.95 1.79 -3.92
N TYR A 342 25.57 2.70 -3.17
CA TYR A 342 26.98 3.05 -3.41
C TYR A 342 27.96 1.93 -3.00
N SER A 343 27.51 0.94 -2.18
CA SER A 343 28.37 -0.16 -1.75
C SER A 343 28.88 -0.96 -2.97
N PRO A 344 30.20 -1.05 -3.17
CA PRO A 344 30.76 -1.87 -4.25
C PRO A 344 30.41 -3.35 -4.10
N TYR A 345 30.25 -3.82 -2.86
CA TYR A 345 29.88 -5.20 -2.57
C TYR A 345 28.46 -5.50 -3.05
N LEU A 346 27.50 -4.64 -2.69
CA LEU A 346 26.13 -4.78 -3.18
C LEU A 346 26.04 -4.73 -4.70
N ARG A 347 26.77 -3.80 -5.34
CA ARG A 347 26.79 -3.68 -6.81
C ARG A 347 27.35 -4.94 -7.47
N GLN A 348 28.34 -5.57 -6.87
CA GLN A 348 28.87 -6.84 -7.37
C GLN A 348 27.85 -7.97 -7.21
N MET A 349 27.24 -8.12 -6.05
CA MET A 349 26.18 -9.11 -5.81
C MET A 349 25.01 -8.93 -6.78
N LEU A 350 24.57 -7.71 -7.04
CA LEU A 350 23.50 -7.41 -7.99
C LEU A 350 23.87 -7.82 -9.42
N LYS A 351 25.12 -7.59 -9.84
CA LYS A 351 25.61 -8.03 -11.15
C LYS A 351 25.64 -9.55 -11.29
N ASP A 352 26.03 -10.25 -10.22
CA ASP A 352 26.21 -11.69 -10.23
C ASP A 352 24.86 -12.44 -10.04
N GLU A 353 23.95 -11.90 -9.23
CA GLU A 353 22.78 -12.64 -8.77
C GLU A 353 21.45 -12.12 -9.34
N VAL A 354 21.40 -10.86 -9.85
CA VAL A 354 20.16 -10.25 -10.39
C VAL A 354 20.29 -9.95 -11.88
N SER A 355 21.22 -9.07 -12.28
CA SER A 355 21.43 -8.74 -13.69
C SER A 355 22.80 -8.09 -13.93
N PRO A 356 23.51 -8.45 -15.01
CA PRO A 356 24.76 -7.79 -15.39
C PRO A 356 24.57 -6.33 -15.82
N ASN A 357 23.34 -5.91 -16.15
CA ASN A 357 23.02 -4.61 -16.73
C ASN A 357 22.74 -3.54 -15.65
N VAL A 358 23.60 -3.46 -14.64
CA VAL A 358 23.51 -2.44 -13.59
C VAL A 358 23.83 -1.06 -14.17
N ASP A 359 22.85 -0.14 -14.08
CA ASP A 359 23.00 1.25 -14.52
C ASP A 359 23.16 2.18 -13.31
N SER A 360 24.27 2.89 -13.25
CA SER A 360 24.61 3.88 -12.21
C SER A 360 24.96 5.25 -12.80
N SER A 361 24.45 5.55 -13.98
CA SER A 361 24.72 6.80 -14.71
C SER A 361 24.07 8.02 -14.08
N VAL A 362 22.99 7.85 -13.34
CA VAL A 362 22.35 8.89 -12.54
C VAL A 362 22.73 8.69 -11.07
N ASP A 363 22.96 9.78 -10.35
CA ASP A 363 23.27 9.72 -8.92
C ASP A 363 22.09 9.12 -8.12
N PRO A 364 22.27 7.99 -7.43
CA PRO A 364 21.24 7.32 -6.67
C PRO A 364 20.53 8.16 -5.61
N MET A 365 21.20 9.18 -5.06
CA MET A 365 20.64 10.03 -4.01
C MET A 365 19.77 11.17 -4.56
N THR A 366 19.81 11.45 -5.84
CA THR A 366 19.12 12.60 -6.45
C THR A 366 18.20 12.19 -7.61
N ALA A 367 18.26 10.93 -8.04
CA ALA A 367 17.49 10.42 -9.18
C ALA A 367 15.98 10.64 -9.00
N VAL A 368 15.46 10.34 -7.84
CA VAL A 368 14.01 10.45 -7.54
C VAL A 368 13.55 11.91 -7.60
N ALA A 369 14.26 12.83 -6.94
CA ALA A 369 13.91 14.26 -6.98
C ALA A 369 13.99 14.86 -8.40
N LYS A 370 15.01 14.49 -9.17
CA LYS A 370 15.12 14.90 -10.59
C LYS A 370 13.97 14.36 -11.43
N GLY A 371 13.63 13.08 -11.25
CA GLY A 371 12.54 12.47 -11.98
C GLY A 371 11.17 13.04 -11.61
N ALA A 372 10.93 13.30 -10.33
CA ALA A 372 9.72 13.98 -9.87
C ALA A 372 9.60 15.39 -10.49
N THR A 373 10.72 16.11 -10.64
CA THR A 373 10.74 17.43 -11.28
C THR A 373 10.49 17.34 -12.79
N LEU A 374 11.07 16.36 -13.47
CA LEU A 374 10.81 16.12 -14.90
C LEU A 374 9.32 15.78 -15.13
N TYR A 375 8.74 14.96 -14.27
CA TYR A 375 7.32 14.67 -14.32
C TYR A 375 6.48 15.91 -14.02
N ALA A 376 6.83 16.71 -13.01
CA ALA A 376 6.18 17.98 -12.68
C ALA A 376 6.09 18.92 -13.87
N ALA A 377 7.15 19.04 -14.67
CA ALA A 377 7.16 19.86 -15.89
C ALA A 377 6.15 19.43 -16.96
N THR A 378 5.59 18.24 -16.86
CA THR A 378 4.51 17.76 -17.74
C THR A 378 3.11 18.05 -17.19
N ARG A 379 2.99 18.45 -15.92
CA ARG A 379 1.70 18.63 -15.21
C ARG A 379 1.27 20.08 -15.22
N ASN A 380 -0.02 20.32 -15.50
CA ASN A 380 -0.57 21.66 -15.52
C ASN A 380 -0.82 22.17 -14.09
N ILE A 381 -0.57 23.44 -13.86
CA ILE A 381 -1.11 24.15 -12.70
C ILE A 381 -2.63 24.20 -12.85
N PRO A 382 -3.42 23.86 -11.81
CA PRO A 382 -4.89 24.00 -11.84
C PRO A 382 -5.32 25.39 -12.24
N GLU A 383 -6.42 25.49 -12.97
CA GLU A 383 -6.92 26.79 -13.51
C GLU A 383 -7.17 27.81 -12.39
N GLU A 384 -7.63 27.34 -11.23
CA GLU A 384 -7.93 28.18 -10.05
C GLU A 384 -6.70 28.83 -9.44
N LEU A 385 -5.50 28.27 -9.72
CA LEU A 385 -4.21 28.75 -9.20
C LEU A 385 -3.39 29.52 -10.25
N LYS A 386 -3.88 29.61 -11.48
CA LYS A 386 -3.26 30.40 -12.52
C LYS A 386 -3.56 31.89 -12.29
N GLU A 387 -2.58 32.74 -12.60
CA GLU A 387 -2.86 34.16 -12.68
C GLU A 387 -3.97 34.41 -13.69
N MET A 388 -4.92 35.30 -13.35
CA MET A 388 -6.01 35.63 -14.28
C MET A 388 -5.44 36.15 -15.60
N PRO A 389 -5.89 35.59 -16.74
CA PRO A 389 -5.44 36.06 -18.04
C PRO A 389 -5.74 37.53 -18.21
N ALA A 390 -4.91 38.24 -19.01
CA ALA A 390 -5.20 39.63 -19.36
C ALA A 390 -6.64 39.69 -19.96
N ALA A 391 -7.38 40.73 -19.60
CA ALA A 391 -8.78 40.87 -19.94
C ALA A 391 -9.07 40.87 -21.45
N ASP A 392 -8.07 41.03 -22.30
CA ASP A 392 -8.07 41.05 -23.77
C ASP A 392 -7.42 39.83 -24.42
N ALA A 393 -6.98 38.82 -23.62
CA ALA A 393 -6.38 37.60 -24.14
C ALA A 393 -7.40 36.67 -24.76
N VAL A 394 -7.07 36.11 -25.92
CA VAL A 394 -7.88 35.07 -26.56
C VAL A 394 -7.58 33.72 -25.90
N GLU A 395 -8.58 33.04 -25.40
CA GLU A 395 -8.44 31.73 -24.81
C GLU A 395 -8.27 30.63 -25.85
N LEU A 396 -7.15 29.91 -25.76
CA LEU A 396 -6.86 28.74 -26.59
C LEU A 396 -7.05 27.44 -25.79
N GLU A 397 -7.46 26.40 -26.48
CA GLU A 397 -7.42 25.01 -26.05
C GLU A 397 -6.27 24.34 -26.78
N LEU A 398 -5.23 23.94 -26.04
CA LEU A 398 -4.05 23.26 -26.56
C LEU A 398 -4.11 21.77 -26.19
N ASN A 399 -4.38 20.92 -27.19
CA ASN A 399 -4.45 19.47 -27.02
C ASN A 399 -3.17 18.82 -27.57
N TYR A 400 -2.37 18.23 -26.67
CA TYR A 400 -1.11 17.56 -26.99
C TYR A 400 -0.72 16.56 -25.90
N GLU A 401 0.15 15.63 -26.22
CA GLU A 401 0.77 14.77 -25.23
C GLU A 401 1.98 15.47 -24.59
N SER A 402 1.98 15.55 -23.25
CA SER A 402 3.04 16.26 -22.50
C SER A 402 4.34 15.45 -22.37
N MET A 403 4.33 14.18 -22.80
CA MET A 403 5.49 13.30 -22.87
C MET A 403 5.51 12.60 -24.22
N ALA A 404 6.68 12.47 -24.83
CA ALA A 404 6.83 11.83 -26.14
C ALA A 404 8.07 10.94 -26.16
N ALA A 405 7.94 9.73 -26.67
CA ALA A 405 9.07 8.82 -26.91
C ALA A 405 9.78 9.14 -28.24
N GLY A 406 9.00 9.57 -29.25
CA GLY A 406 9.51 9.96 -30.57
C GLY A 406 10.11 11.37 -30.61
N THR A 407 10.75 11.72 -31.73
CA THR A 407 11.31 13.05 -31.99
C THR A 407 10.30 14.02 -32.60
N SER A 408 9.03 13.63 -32.70
CA SER A 408 7.91 14.50 -33.08
C SER A 408 6.71 14.27 -32.18
N ALA A 409 5.87 15.29 -32.09
CA ALA A 409 4.60 15.25 -31.37
C ALA A 409 3.55 16.12 -32.10
N TYR A 410 2.25 15.88 -31.84
CA TYR A 410 1.20 16.67 -32.45
C TYR A 410 0.57 17.61 -31.45
N LEU A 411 0.35 18.85 -31.87
CA LEU A 411 -0.38 19.88 -31.15
C LEU A 411 -1.64 20.26 -31.92
N ALA A 412 -2.81 20.08 -31.32
CA ALA A 412 -4.04 20.67 -31.85
C ALA A 412 -4.37 21.96 -31.09
N VAL A 413 -4.51 23.07 -31.84
CA VAL A 413 -4.84 24.40 -31.30
C VAL A 413 -6.29 24.72 -31.70
N LYS A 414 -7.14 24.98 -30.69
CA LYS A 414 -8.51 25.39 -30.85
C LYS A 414 -8.81 26.67 -30.06
N PHE A 415 -9.79 27.43 -30.47
CA PHE A 415 -10.32 28.53 -29.68
C PHE A 415 -11.41 28.03 -28.74
N ARG A 416 -11.33 28.40 -27.46
CA ARG A 416 -12.36 28.10 -26.48
C ARG A 416 -13.69 28.82 -26.80
N ASP A 417 -13.59 30.10 -27.15
CA ASP A 417 -14.75 30.86 -27.69
C ASP A 417 -14.67 31.02 -29.22
N LYS A 418 -15.55 30.33 -29.91
CA LYS A 418 -15.69 30.40 -31.37
C LYS A 418 -15.96 31.82 -31.90
N LYS A 419 -16.48 32.73 -31.09
CA LYS A 419 -16.73 34.12 -31.46
C LYS A 419 -15.46 34.98 -31.56
N ALA A 420 -14.40 34.52 -30.95
CA ALA A 420 -13.09 35.17 -31.03
C ALA A 420 -12.37 34.87 -32.37
N VAL A 421 -12.84 33.88 -33.13
CA VAL A 421 -12.30 33.53 -34.45
C VAL A 421 -12.69 34.59 -35.46
N THR A 422 -11.66 35.17 -36.11
CA THR A 422 -11.89 36.06 -37.28
C THR A 422 -11.14 35.49 -38.49
N ASP A 423 -11.74 35.68 -39.68
CA ASP A 423 -11.14 35.21 -40.93
C ASP A 423 -9.72 35.75 -41.12
N GLY A 424 -8.81 34.85 -41.53
CA GLY A 424 -7.44 35.18 -41.81
C GLY A 424 -6.49 35.19 -40.58
N MET A 425 -6.92 34.63 -39.48
CA MET A 425 -6.03 34.36 -38.31
C MET A 425 -5.01 33.26 -38.64
N VAL A 426 -3.80 33.46 -38.15
CA VAL A 426 -2.63 32.60 -38.38
C VAL A 426 -2.01 32.19 -37.08
N VAL A 427 -1.75 30.90 -36.94
CA VAL A 427 -1.02 30.32 -35.80
C VAL A 427 0.42 30.00 -36.21
N GLU A 428 1.39 30.34 -35.39
CA GLU A 428 2.80 29.97 -35.52
C GLU A 428 3.28 29.44 -34.17
N VAL A 429 4.03 28.35 -34.19
CA VAL A 429 4.61 27.76 -32.99
C VAL A 429 6.13 27.78 -33.10
N MET A 430 6.78 28.27 -32.06
CA MET A 430 8.22 28.36 -31.98
C MET A 430 8.74 27.52 -30.82
N ARG A 431 9.80 26.74 -31.05
CA ARG A 431 10.50 26.03 -29.98
C ARG A 431 11.40 27.00 -29.21
N GLY A 432 11.49 26.85 -27.88
CA GLY A 432 12.14 27.80 -27.00
C GLY A 432 13.64 28.02 -27.24
N ASP A 433 14.32 27.11 -27.93
CA ASP A 433 15.71 27.29 -28.39
C ASP A 433 15.83 28.16 -29.67
N GLY A 434 14.69 28.49 -30.26
CA GLY A 434 14.65 29.28 -31.53
C GLY A 434 15.10 28.51 -32.77
N ALA A 435 15.47 27.24 -32.64
CA ALA A 435 16.00 26.45 -33.75
C ALA A 435 14.92 25.79 -34.62
N TRP A 436 13.65 25.88 -34.21
CA TRP A 436 12.51 25.33 -34.94
C TRP A 436 11.29 26.24 -34.88
N LEU A 437 10.62 26.36 -36.01
CA LEU A 437 9.37 27.09 -36.24
C LEU A 437 8.42 26.27 -37.07
N SER A 438 7.11 26.24 -36.72
CA SER A 438 6.08 25.58 -37.52
C SER A 438 5.82 26.25 -38.88
N GLY A 439 6.31 27.50 -39.04
CA GLY A 439 5.77 28.38 -40.05
C GLY A 439 4.34 28.88 -39.70
N LYS A 440 3.86 29.80 -40.50
CA LYS A 440 2.55 30.42 -40.36
C LYS A 440 1.46 29.53 -40.97
N LEU A 441 0.59 28.99 -40.14
CA LEU A 441 -0.49 28.10 -40.49
C LEU A 441 -1.83 28.81 -40.33
N GLN A 442 -2.69 28.77 -41.39
CA GLN A 442 -3.99 29.41 -41.33
C GLN A 442 -4.94 28.64 -40.42
N TYR A 443 -5.62 29.36 -39.53
CA TYR A 443 -6.62 28.74 -38.65
C TYR A 443 -7.89 28.47 -39.49
N GLU A 444 -8.33 27.24 -39.51
CA GLU A 444 -9.56 26.79 -40.17
C GLU A 444 -10.65 26.43 -39.16
N ASP A 445 -11.92 26.36 -39.64
CA ASP A 445 -13.05 26.00 -38.81
C ASP A 445 -12.85 24.58 -38.21
N GLY A 446 -12.58 24.49 -36.89
CA GLY A 446 -12.29 23.23 -36.19
C GLY A 446 -10.91 23.15 -35.55
N GLY A 447 -10.00 24.06 -35.87
CA GLY A 447 -8.65 24.13 -35.29
C GLY A 447 -7.53 23.89 -36.27
N VAL A 448 -6.30 23.97 -35.78
CA VAL A 448 -5.10 23.66 -36.56
C VAL A 448 -4.30 22.56 -35.82
N VAL A 449 -3.82 21.57 -36.58
CA VAL A 449 -2.95 20.50 -36.04
C VAL A 449 -1.54 20.76 -36.56
N ILE A 450 -0.58 20.77 -35.67
CA ILE A 450 0.83 21.11 -35.92
C ILE A 450 1.70 19.96 -35.49
N GLU A 451 2.58 19.47 -36.34
CA GLU A 451 3.63 18.53 -35.96
C GLU A 451 4.81 19.32 -35.39
N LEU A 452 5.14 19.06 -34.13
CA LEU A 452 6.23 19.69 -33.39
C LEU A 452 7.48 18.81 -33.49
N MET A 453 8.63 19.39 -33.79
CA MET A 453 9.91 18.69 -33.78
C MET A 453 10.60 18.86 -32.44
N LEU A 454 10.94 17.75 -31.82
CA LEU A 454 11.49 17.68 -30.48
C LEU A 454 13.01 17.49 -30.49
N VAL A 455 13.70 18.08 -29.52
CA VAL A 455 15.08 17.78 -29.19
C VAL A 455 15.10 16.51 -28.33
N GLU A 456 15.95 15.56 -28.69
CA GLU A 456 16.04 14.28 -28.01
C GLU A 456 16.53 14.41 -26.55
N ASN A 457 15.97 13.60 -25.66
CA ASN A 457 16.32 13.50 -24.25
C ASN A 457 16.29 14.88 -23.53
N ALA A 458 15.29 15.68 -23.84
CA ALA A 458 15.16 17.04 -23.33
C ALA A 458 13.72 17.45 -23.06
N VAL A 459 13.58 18.45 -22.22
CA VAL A 459 12.33 19.21 -22.05
C VAL A 459 12.24 20.24 -23.18
N ASN A 460 11.23 20.09 -24.01
CA ASN A 460 10.96 20.97 -25.16
C ASN A 460 9.87 21.96 -24.79
N ASN A 461 10.19 23.23 -24.70
CA ASN A 461 9.22 24.30 -24.50
C ASN A 461 8.86 24.93 -25.84
N PHE A 462 7.58 25.19 -26.07
CA PHE A 462 7.07 25.84 -27.26
C PHE A 462 6.22 27.05 -26.89
N THR A 463 6.32 28.11 -27.72
CA THR A 463 5.47 29.30 -27.64
C THR A 463 4.50 29.31 -28.79
N VAL A 464 3.20 29.48 -28.50
CA VAL A 464 2.14 29.61 -29.51
C VAL A 464 1.90 31.10 -29.76
N CYS A 465 2.06 31.51 -30.98
CA CYS A 465 1.82 32.89 -31.44
C CYS A 465 0.59 32.92 -32.34
N LEU A 466 -0.34 33.81 -32.05
CA LEU A 466 -1.49 34.07 -32.86
C LEU A 466 -1.37 35.42 -33.54
N TYR A 467 -1.66 35.52 -34.82
CA TYR A 467 -1.64 36.74 -35.56
C TYR A 467 -3.00 37.01 -36.23
N ASP A 468 -3.42 38.27 -36.23
CA ASP A 468 -4.64 38.69 -36.97
C ASP A 468 -4.35 38.79 -38.50
N LYS A 469 -5.37 39.06 -39.27
CA LYS A 469 -5.26 39.23 -40.73
C LYS A 469 -4.36 40.35 -41.18
N LEU A 470 -3.96 41.27 -40.30
CA LEU A 470 -3.01 42.34 -40.55
C LEU A 470 -1.57 41.98 -40.14
N GLY A 471 -1.39 40.74 -39.63
CA GLY A 471 -0.07 40.28 -39.14
C GLY A 471 0.29 40.79 -37.76
N ARG A 472 -0.60 41.37 -37.00
CA ARG A 472 -0.36 41.84 -35.65
C ARG A 472 -0.52 40.67 -34.66
N ARG A 473 0.41 40.57 -33.70
CA ARG A 473 0.32 39.56 -32.67
C ARG A 473 -0.88 39.80 -31.75
N VAL A 474 -1.65 38.77 -31.52
CA VAL A 474 -2.79 38.73 -30.59
C VAL A 474 -2.33 38.06 -29.32
N THR A 475 -2.66 38.62 -28.17
CA THR A 475 -2.39 37.99 -26.87
C THR A 475 -3.27 36.77 -26.71
N VAL A 476 -2.68 35.63 -26.36
CA VAL A 476 -3.38 34.36 -26.17
C VAL A 476 -3.05 33.74 -24.81
N THR A 477 -3.96 32.92 -24.29
CA THR A 477 -3.73 32.13 -23.06
C THR A 477 -4.38 30.76 -23.21
N PRO A 478 -3.66 29.66 -22.90
CA PRO A 478 -2.19 29.60 -22.73
C PRO A 478 -1.43 29.91 -24.04
N ASP A 479 -0.27 30.57 -23.94
CA ASP A 479 0.57 30.87 -25.10
C ASP A 479 1.76 29.92 -25.24
N ASN A 480 1.80 28.84 -24.43
CA ASN A 480 2.96 27.95 -24.37
C ASN A 480 2.58 26.55 -23.95
N LEU A 481 3.45 25.61 -24.30
CA LEU A 481 3.35 24.22 -23.91
C LEU A 481 4.73 23.59 -23.69
N THR A 482 4.77 22.51 -22.93
CA THR A 482 6.00 21.79 -22.61
C THR A 482 5.83 20.33 -22.95
N ILE A 483 6.79 19.74 -23.66
CA ILE A 483 6.83 18.31 -23.98
C ILE A 483 8.15 17.74 -23.51
N LEU A 484 8.12 16.73 -22.65
CA LEU A 484 9.27 15.94 -22.25
C LEU A 484 9.52 14.87 -23.31
N GLN A 485 10.65 14.96 -24.00
CA GLN A 485 11.06 13.93 -24.96
C GLN A 485 12.07 12.98 -24.32
N GLY A 486 12.01 11.71 -24.66
CA GLY A 486 12.93 10.66 -24.20
C GLY A 486 12.24 9.63 -23.31
N THR A 487 11.06 9.89 -22.80
CA THR A 487 10.28 8.92 -22.02
C THR A 487 8.81 9.30 -22.01
N GLN A 488 7.95 8.30 -21.92
CA GLN A 488 6.53 8.47 -21.68
C GLN A 488 6.15 7.51 -20.57
N VAL A 489 5.56 8.01 -19.51
CA VAL A 489 5.05 7.15 -18.44
C VAL A 489 3.60 6.84 -18.73
N SER A 490 3.28 5.57 -18.89
CA SER A 490 1.87 5.15 -18.83
C SER A 490 1.37 5.38 -17.40
N ALA A 491 0.06 5.59 -17.28
CA ALA A 491 -0.56 5.83 -15.97
C ALA A 491 -0.05 4.83 -14.93
N ALA A 492 0.29 5.32 -13.73
CA ALA A 492 0.75 4.46 -12.63
C ALA A 492 -0.31 3.39 -12.33
N PRO A 493 0.06 2.12 -12.18
CA PRO A 493 -0.89 1.09 -11.83
C PRO A 493 -1.23 1.15 -10.34
N LEU A 494 -2.44 0.70 -9.99
CA LEU A 494 -2.82 0.48 -8.60
C LEU A 494 -1.86 -0.52 -7.93
N PRO A 495 -1.25 -0.20 -6.78
CA PRO A 495 -0.32 -1.10 -6.09
C PRO A 495 -1.05 -2.23 -5.35
N TYR A 496 -2.35 -2.05 -5.09
CA TYR A 496 -3.20 -2.96 -4.32
C TYR A 496 -4.52 -3.21 -5.01
N HIS A 497 -5.15 -4.36 -4.70
CA HIS A 497 -6.58 -4.54 -4.92
C HIS A 497 -7.32 -3.67 -3.91
N ILE A 498 -8.26 -2.88 -4.36
CA ILE A 498 -9.17 -2.13 -3.49
C ILE A 498 -10.47 -2.91 -3.39
N GLY A 499 -10.97 -3.07 -2.18
CA GLY A 499 -12.18 -3.82 -1.91
C GLY A 499 -12.88 -3.33 -0.65
N PHE A 500 -13.94 -3.98 -0.28
CA PHE A 500 -14.76 -3.64 0.88
C PHE A 500 -15.17 -4.86 1.68
N GLY A 501 -15.56 -4.65 2.92
CA GLY A 501 -16.05 -5.70 3.80
C GLY A 501 -17.54 -5.96 3.57
N VAL A 502 -17.91 -7.22 3.34
CA VAL A 502 -19.29 -7.68 3.20
C VAL A 502 -19.57 -8.69 4.31
N TRP A 503 -20.73 -8.61 4.94
CA TRP A 503 -21.10 -9.59 5.94
C TRP A 503 -21.44 -10.95 5.31
N ASP A 504 -20.69 -11.97 5.68
CA ASP A 504 -20.93 -13.35 5.28
C ASP A 504 -21.77 -14.03 6.38
N ASN A 505 -23.03 -14.33 6.06
CA ASN A 505 -23.98 -14.95 7.00
C ASN A 505 -23.63 -16.39 7.37
N GLU A 506 -22.93 -17.14 6.50
CA GLU A 506 -22.53 -18.52 6.79
C GLU A 506 -21.30 -18.56 7.71
N ALA A 507 -20.34 -17.66 7.45
CA ALA A 507 -19.10 -17.57 8.21
C ALA A 507 -19.22 -16.67 9.45
N GLU A 508 -20.34 -15.95 9.62
CA GLU A 508 -20.61 -14.96 10.69
C GLU A 508 -19.47 -13.94 10.88
N ARG A 509 -18.97 -13.42 9.76
CA ARG A 509 -17.86 -12.47 9.74
C ARG A 509 -17.88 -11.57 8.50
N GLN A 510 -17.11 -10.50 8.54
CA GLN A 510 -16.84 -9.71 7.34
C GLN A 510 -15.87 -10.45 6.41
N ALA A 511 -16.27 -10.66 5.16
CA ALA A 511 -15.43 -11.17 4.09
C ALA A 511 -14.95 -10.02 3.19
N PHE A 512 -13.72 -10.10 2.70
CA PHE A 512 -13.17 -9.15 1.74
C PHE A 512 -13.73 -9.44 0.34
N VAL A 513 -14.27 -8.40 -0.31
CA VAL A 513 -14.73 -8.43 -1.70
C VAL A 513 -14.06 -7.31 -2.49
N PRO A 514 -13.33 -7.60 -3.58
CA PRO A 514 -12.71 -6.57 -4.39
C PRO A 514 -13.74 -5.77 -5.20
N PHE A 515 -13.46 -4.48 -5.47
CA PHE A 515 -14.18 -3.72 -6.50
C PHE A 515 -13.72 -4.20 -7.87
N ILE A 516 -14.67 -4.49 -8.76
CA ILE A 516 -14.39 -4.85 -10.15
C ILE A 516 -13.90 -3.59 -10.88
N GLY A 517 -12.68 -3.63 -11.40
CA GLY A 517 -12.02 -2.49 -12.06
C GLY A 517 -10.94 -1.82 -11.20
N LEU A 518 -10.83 -2.13 -9.90
CA LEU A 518 -9.77 -1.66 -9.00
C LEU A 518 -8.87 -2.80 -8.52
N GLU A 519 -8.57 -3.72 -9.42
CA GLU A 519 -7.59 -4.77 -9.14
C GLU A 519 -6.16 -4.21 -9.19
N LYS A 520 -5.26 -4.83 -8.43
CA LYS A 520 -3.83 -4.54 -8.50
C LYS A 520 -3.34 -4.54 -9.95
N SER A 521 -2.47 -3.61 -10.27
CA SER A 521 -1.89 -3.37 -11.61
C SER A 521 -2.83 -2.75 -12.65
N LYS A 522 -4.01 -2.32 -12.28
CA LYS A 522 -4.85 -1.49 -13.17
C LYS A 522 -4.25 -0.10 -13.33
N PRO A 523 -4.19 0.45 -14.56
CA PRO A 523 -3.68 1.80 -14.79
C PRO A 523 -4.64 2.86 -14.22
N LEU A 524 -4.10 3.93 -13.66
CA LEU A 524 -4.84 5.08 -13.13
C LEU A 524 -4.99 6.19 -14.19
N PRO A 525 -6.07 6.98 -14.21
CA PRO A 525 -7.21 6.85 -13.30
C PRO A 525 -8.04 5.60 -13.57
N ALA A 526 -8.62 5.01 -12.54
CA ALA A 526 -9.39 3.78 -12.64
C ALA A 526 -10.77 3.93 -12.00
N VAL A 527 -11.72 3.17 -12.49
CA VAL A 527 -13.08 3.14 -11.96
C VAL A 527 -13.40 1.71 -11.55
N GLY A 528 -13.80 1.56 -10.29
CA GLY A 528 -14.28 0.29 -9.74
C GLY A 528 -15.78 0.32 -9.48
N VAL A 529 -16.41 -0.83 -9.58
CA VAL A 529 -17.85 -0.97 -9.32
C VAL A 529 -18.14 -2.19 -8.44
N ALA A 530 -19.20 -2.07 -7.64
CA ALA A 530 -19.78 -3.18 -6.92
C ALA A 530 -21.30 -3.19 -7.12
N HIS A 531 -21.80 -4.26 -7.71
CA HIS A 531 -23.23 -4.43 -8.02
C HIS A 531 -23.87 -5.43 -7.07
N GLY A 532 -25.22 -5.38 -7.00
CA GLY A 532 -26.03 -6.38 -6.32
C GLY A 532 -25.87 -6.39 -4.79
N ARG A 533 -25.46 -5.26 -4.20
CA ARG A 533 -25.34 -5.11 -2.75
C ARG A 533 -26.63 -4.58 -2.16
N LYS A 534 -26.98 -5.01 -0.96
CA LYS A 534 -28.21 -4.63 -0.28
C LYS A 534 -27.93 -3.95 1.04
N THR A 535 -28.70 -2.92 1.35
CA THR A 535 -28.64 -2.26 2.66
C THR A 535 -29.10 -3.23 3.74
N THR A 536 -28.39 -3.32 4.84
CA THR A 536 -28.78 -4.16 6.00
C THR A 536 -29.74 -3.45 6.94
N MET A 537 -29.83 -2.11 6.84
CA MET A 537 -30.73 -1.28 7.62
C MET A 537 -31.36 -0.20 6.74
N LYS A 538 -32.40 0.44 7.26
CA LYS A 538 -33.05 1.55 6.61
C LYS A 538 -32.28 2.85 6.87
N LEU A 539 -32.27 3.77 5.89
CA LEU A 539 -31.84 5.15 6.07
C LEU A 539 -33.06 6.05 6.01
N VAL A 540 -33.19 6.94 7.01
CA VAL A 540 -34.32 7.85 7.16
C VAL A 540 -33.83 9.28 6.95
N PRO A 541 -34.39 10.06 6.01
CA PRO A 541 -33.98 11.43 5.72
C PRO A 541 -33.92 12.31 6.98
N GLY A 542 -32.78 12.97 7.19
CA GLY A 542 -32.54 13.87 8.32
C GLY A 542 -32.28 13.18 9.65
N ASP A 543 -32.18 11.85 9.70
CA ASP A 543 -31.85 11.09 10.90
C ASP A 543 -30.38 10.64 10.87
N ASP A 544 -29.51 11.34 11.60
CA ASP A 544 -28.08 11.08 11.70
C ASP A 544 -27.73 9.78 12.44
N THR A 545 -28.71 9.18 13.13
CA THR A 545 -28.53 7.90 13.85
C THR A 545 -28.69 6.69 12.92
N THR A 546 -29.29 6.86 11.74
CA THR A 546 -29.37 5.80 10.73
C THR A 546 -28.10 5.83 9.87
N ILE A 547 -27.21 4.85 10.03
CA ILE A 547 -25.86 4.86 9.47
C ILE A 547 -25.60 3.60 8.66
N LEU A 548 -25.25 3.74 7.38
CA LEU A 548 -24.72 2.68 6.56
C LEU A 548 -23.20 2.86 6.43
N LYS A 549 -22.44 1.87 6.89
CA LYS A 549 -20.98 1.87 6.79
C LYS A 549 -20.50 0.89 5.71
N ILE A 550 -19.61 1.35 4.86
CA ILE A 550 -18.93 0.53 3.85
C ILE A 550 -17.44 0.56 4.21
N PRO A 551 -16.94 -0.45 4.94
CA PRO A 551 -15.52 -0.50 5.30
C PRO A 551 -14.68 -0.86 4.07
N VAL A 552 -13.71 -0.03 3.75
CA VAL A 552 -12.82 -0.15 2.59
C VAL A 552 -11.48 -0.73 3.04
N TYR A 553 -10.99 -1.68 2.27
CA TYR A 553 -9.72 -2.36 2.50
C TYR A 553 -8.86 -2.37 1.25
N GLN A 554 -7.55 -2.50 1.45
CA GLN A 554 -6.60 -2.74 0.38
C GLN A 554 -5.80 -4.02 0.62
N ALA A 555 -5.48 -4.74 -0.46
CA ALA A 555 -4.83 -6.03 -0.41
C ALA A 555 -3.76 -6.16 -1.49
N GLY A 556 -2.53 -6.54 -1.13
CA GLY A 556 -1.48 -6.87 -2.11
C GLY A 556 -1.81 -8.13 -2.93
N SER A 557 -2.45 -9.08 -2.27
CA SER A 557 -3.10 -10.28 -2.83
C SER A 557 -4.26 -10.67 -1.91
N TYR A 558 -5.26 -11.35 -2.42
CA TYR A 558 -6.40 -11.79 -1.60
C TYR A 558 -6.79 -13.22 -1.93
N ILE A 559 -7.53 -13.83 -0.99
CA ILE A 559 -8.18 -15.12 -1.14
C ILE A 559 -9.69 -14.86 -1.04
N ALA A 560 -10.45 -15.32 -2.02
CA ALA A 560 -11.90 -15.11 -2.05
C ALA A 560 -12.57 -15.62 -0.75
N GLY A 561 -13.45 -14.80 -0.15
CA GLY A 561 -14.16 -15.15 1.08
C GLY A 561 -13.32 -15.13 2.36
N SER A 562 -12.05 -14.67 2.29
CA SER A 562 -11.21 -14.52 3.49
C SER A 562 -11.70 -13.38 4.38
N PRO A 563 -11.40 -13.42 5.70
CA PRO A 563 -11.76 -12.35 6.61
C PRO A 563 -11.18 -11.01 6.15
N ALA A 564 -12.01 -9.97 6.08
CA ALA A 564 -11.57 -8.62 5.72
C ALA A 564 -10.49 -8.07 6.66
N SER A 565 -10.50 -8.46 7.94
CA SER A 565 -9.52 -8.07 8.96
C SER A 565 -8.07 -8.53 8.67
N LEU A 566 -7.88 -9.46 7.72
CA LEU A 566 -6.55 -9.90 7.29
C LEU A 566 -5.89 -8.90 6.32
N TYR A 567 -6.61 -7.91 5.85
CA TYR A 567 -6.16 -6.89 4.92
C TYR A 567 -6.00 -5.54 5.60
N GLU A 568 -5.38 -4.61 4.89
CA GLU A 568 -5.20 -3.28 5.42
C GLU A 568 -6.52 -2.52 5.33
N TYR A 569 -7.06 -2.13 6.47
CA TYR A 569 -8.22 -1.26 6.54
C TYR A 569 -7.83 0.16 6.13
N VAL A 570 -8.58 0.76 5.21
CA VAL A 570 -8.34 2.13 4.72
C VAL A 570 -9.21 3.11 5.49
N ALA A 571 -10.52 3.00 5.35
CA ALA A 571 -11.50 3.86 6.02
C ALA A 571 -12.92 3.31 5.84
N ASP A 572 -13.89 3.90 6.54
CA ASP A 572 -15.31 3.69 6.26
C ASP A 572 -15.84 4.77 5.33
N VAL A 573 -16.60 4.38 4.32
CA VAL A 573 -17.55 5.29 3.67
C VAL A 573 -18.80 5.28 4.52
N VAL A 574 -19.12 6.42 5.12
CA VAL A 574 -20.27 6.57 6.03
C VAL A 574 -21.38 7.34 5.33
N ILE A 575 -22.53 6.70 5.21
CA ILE A 575 -23.76 7.29 4.69
C ILE A 575 -24.76 7.36 5.84
N THR A 576 -25.30 8.53 6.10
CA THR A 576 -26.29 8.78 7.15
C THR A 576 -27.64 9.18 6.55
N GLY A 577 -28.66 9.28 7.39
CA GLY A 577 -29.93 9.84 6.95
C GLY A 577 -29.87 11.30 6.47
N GLU A 578 -28.83 12.04 6.83
CA GLU A 578 -28.60 13.39 6.30
C GLU A 578 -28.17 13.39 4.82
N ASP A 579 -27.62 12.29 4.32
CA ASP A 579 -27.14 12.15 2.96
C ASP A 579 -28.23 11.68 1.98
N VAL A 580 -29.41 11.34 2.48
CA VAL A 580 -30.51 10.79 1.69
C VAL A 580 -31.71 11.74 1.66
N GLU A 581 -32.30 11.95 0.51
CA GLU A 581 -33.50 12.80 0.35
C GLU A 581 -34.80 12.03 0.56
N GLN A 582 -34.77 10.70 0.37
CA GLN A 582 -35.93 9.81 0.52
C GLN A 582 -35.53 8.61 1.39
N GLU A 583 -36.52 8.00 2.06
CA GLU A 583 -36.27 6.80 2.87
C GLU A 583 -35.76 5.65 1.98
N VAL A 584 -34.62 5.07 2.37
CA VAL A 584 -34.05 3.88 1.74
C VAL A 584 -34.34 2.68 2.66
N PRO A 585 -35.28 1.79 2.29
CA PRO A 585 -35.63 0.64 3.12
C PRO A 585 -34.44 -0.36 3.29
N ALA A 586 -34.45 -1.11 4.38
CA ALA A 586 -33.51 -2.23 4.50
C ALA A 586 -33.76 -3.27 3.38
N GLY A 587 -32.68 -3.83 2.84
CA GLY A 587 -32.74 -4.76 1.71
C GLY A 587 -32.79 -4.10 0.34
N THR A 588 -32.72 -2.76 0.28
CA THR A 588 -32.66 -2.01 -0.99
C THR A 588 -31.33 -2.27 -1.68
N GLU A 589 -31.38 -2.53 -2.97
CA GLU A 589 -30.18 -2.71 -3.79
C GLU A 589 -29.49 -1.37 -4.03
N VAL A 590 -28.19 -1.35 -3.85
CA VAL A 590 -27.31 -0.20 -4.06
C VAL A 590 -26.18 -0.57 -5.01
N GLU A 591 -25.78 0.38 -5.84
CA GLU A 591 -24.57 0.29 -6.64
C GLU A 591 -23.52 1.24 -6.09
N ILE A 592 -22.29 0.76 -6.00
CA ILE A 592 -21.16 1.54 -5.50
C ILE A 592 -20.16 1.69 -6.63
N GLN A 593 -19.86 2.93 -7.01
CA GLN A 593 -18.81 3.27 -7.93
C GLN A 593 -17.67 3.96 -7.17
N VAL A 594 -16.44 3.59 -7.49
CA VAL A 594 -15.24 4.19 -6.90
C VAL A 594 -14.35 4.70 -8.00
N GLN A 595 -13.98 5.97 -7.95
CA GLN A 595 -13.01 6.57 -8.87
C GLN A 595 -11.70 6.75 -8.11
N ALA A 596 -10.61 6.16 -8.61
CA ALA A 596 -9.25 6.41 -8.16
C ALA A 596 -8.55 7.32 -9.17
N ASP A 597 -8.09 8.48 -8.74
CA ASP A 597 -7.34 9.42 -9.59
C ASP A 597 -5.88 9.01 -9.79
N CYS A 598 -5.11 9.80 -10.52
CA CYS A 598 -3.68 9.55 -10.77
C CYS A 598 -2.81 9.54 -9.50
N SER A 599 -3.27 10.14 -8.41
CA SER A 599 -2.63 10.12 -7.09
C SER A 599 -3.18 9.03 -6.17
N GLU A 600 -4.07 8.17 -6.70
CA GLU A 600 -4.77 7.10 -5.96
C GLU A 600 -5.74 7.62 -4.89
N MET A 601 -6.15 8.88 -4.97
CA MET A 601 -7.22 9.41 -4.12
C MET A 601 -8.56 8.86 -4.60
N MET A 602 -9.38 8.36 -3.66
CA MET A 602 -10.60 7.65 -3.97
C MET A 602 -11.84 8.50 -3.67
N THR A 603 -12.74 8.60 -4.64
CA THR A 603 -14.06 9.20 -4.51
C THR A 603 -15.11 8.13 -4.73
N PHE A 604 -16.05 8.02 -3.82
CA PHE A 604 -17.15 7.05 -3.83
C PHE A 604 -18.43 7.72 -4.28
N SER A 605 -19.15 7.08 -5.19
CA SER A 605 -20.52 7.42 -5.58
C SER A 605 -21.41 6.23 -5.28
N VAL A 606 -22.44 6.43 -4.49
CA VAL A 606 -23.41 5.38 -4.12
C VAL A 606 -24.75 5.76 -4.69
N SER A 607 -25.26 4.93 -5.61
CA SER A 607 -26.56 5.08 -6.25
C SER A 607 -27.57 4.06 -5.72
N VAL A 608 -28.84 4.42 -5.81
CA VAL A 608 -29.98 3.57 -5.42
C VAL A 608 -30.88 3.38 -6.64
N PRO A 609 -30.60 2.41 -7.53
CA PRO A 609 -31.28 2.26 -8.81
C PRO A 609 -32.79 2.02 -8.74
N SER A 610 -33.28 1.55 -7.60
CA SER A 610 -34.71 1.27 -7.38
C SER A 610 -35.55 2.50 -7.05
N ILE A 611 -34.95 3.68 -6.88
CA ILE A 611 -35.63 4.94 -6.54
C ILE A 611 -35.42 5.92 -7.69
N ASP A 612 -36.50 6.19 -8.47
CA ASP A 612 -36.46 7.12 -9.62
C ASP A 612 -36.12 8.55 -9.15
N GLY A 613 -35.16 9.18 -9.81
CA GLY A 613 -34.76 10.56 -9.54
C GLY A 613 -33.86 10.73 -8.32
N TYR A 614 -33.31 9.64 -7.79
CA TYR A 614 -32.36 9.68 -6.66
C TYR A 614 -31.00 10.20 -7.15
N GLU A 615 -30.49 11.26 -6.52
CA GLU A 615 -29.17 11.78 -6.81
C GLU A 615 -28.09 10.90 -6.13
N ASP A 616 -26.99 10.62 -6.84
CA ASP A 616 -25.89 9.83 -6.32
C ASP A 616 -25.27 10.49 -5.10
N ILE A 617 -25.07 9.71 -4.04
CA ILE A 617 -24.38 10.16 -2.83
C ILE A 617 -22.87 10.11 -3.10
N VAL A 618 -22.24 11.27 -3.19
CA VAL A 618 -20.80 11.37 -3.44
C VAL A 618 -20.06 11.61 -2.13
N LYS A 619 -19.14 10.71 -1.81
CA LYS A 619 -18.28 10.80 -0.63
C LYS A 619 -16.81 10.65 -1.02
N THR A 620 -15.97 11.58 -0.55
CA THR A 620 -14.51 11.37 -0.58
C THR A 620 -14.11 10.57 0.64
N LEU A 621 -13.23 9.60 0.45
CA LEU A 621 -12.78 8.73 1.53
C LEU A 621 -11.99 9.53 2.57
N ASP A 622 -12.48 9.56 3.81
CA ASP A 622 -11.74 10.12 4.93
C ASP A 622 -10.77 9.05 5.47
N THR A 623 -9.51 9.15 5.06
CA THR A 623 -8.44 8.23 5.45
C THR A 623 -7.75 8.65 6.76
N SER A 624 -8.49 9.18 7.71
CA SER A 624 -7.95 9.55 9.02
C SER A 624 -7.24 8.37 9.69
N PRO A 625 -6.05 8.58 10.27
CA PRO A 625 -5.27 7.50 10.86
C PRO A 625 -5.99 6.89 12.07
N ARG A 626 -6.06 5.54 12.13
CA ARG A 626 -6.72 4.81 13.24
C ARG A 626 -5.82 3.82 13.97
N PHE A 627 -4.56 3.64 13.51
CA PHE A 627 -3.63 2.70 14.14
C PHE A 627 -2.82 3.40 15.25
N CYS A 628 -2.96 2.92 16.51
CA CYS A 628 -2.09 3.36 17.60
C CYS A 628 -1.22 2.21 18.13
N ALA A 629 -0.11 2.55 18.82
CA ALA A 629 0.82 1.56 19.36
C ALA A 629 0.17 0.62 20.40
N ASP A 630 -0.84 1.11 21.15
CA ASP A 630 -1.56 0.31 22.14
C ASP A 630 -2.46 -0.75 21.48
N ASP A 631 -3.05 -0.43 20.32
CA ASP A 631 -3.80 -1.41 19.51
C ASP A 631 -2.91 -2.51 18.96
N ALA A 632 -1.64 -2.23 18.67
CA ALA A 632 -0.71 -3.22 18.16
C ALA A 632 -0.52 -4.39 19.12
N ASP A 633 -0.35 -4.16 20.42
CA ASP A 633 -0.16 -5.24 21.41
C ASP A 633 -1.42 -6.13 21.51
N ARG A 634 -2.59 -5.51 21.46
CA ARG A 634 -3.87 -6.22 21.42
C ARG A 634 -3.99 -7.09 20.15
N LEU A 635 -3.74 -6.49 18.98
CA LEU A 635 -3.80 -7.19 17.70
C LEU A 635 -2.77 -8.33 17.62
N ILE A 636 -1.53 -8.12 18.07
CA ILE A 636 -0.49 -9.15 18.12
C ILE A 636 -0.96 -10.32 18.99
N SER A 637 -1.52 -10.05 20.16
CA SER A 637 -2.03 -11.10 21.07
C SER A 637 -3.19 -11.87 20.46
N GLU A 638 -4.12 -11.15 19.84
CA GLU A 638 -5.28 -11.72 19.15
C GLU A 638 -4.86 -12.59 17.96
N TYR A 639 -4.03 -12.06 17.05
CA TYR A 639 -3.56 -12.80 15.88
C TYR A 639 -2.70 -14.01 16.25
N ALA A 640 -1.82 -13.89 17.26
CA ALA A 640 -1.04 -15.01 17.76
C ALA A 640 -1.93 -16.13 18.33
N THR A 641 -3.00 -15.77 19.04
CA THR A 641 -3.97 -16.71 19.60
C THR A 641 -4.79 -17.40 18.50
N ASN A 642 -5.28 -16.62 17.53
CA ASN A 642 -6.02 -17.14 16.39
C ASN A 642 -5.14 -18.07 15.54
N ALA A 643 -3.92 -17.68 15.20
CA ALA A 643 -3.01 -18.52 14.43
C ALA A 643 -2.73 -19.85 15.14
N ARG A 644 -2.49 -19.82 16.46
CA ARG A 644 -2.26 -21.04 17.25
C ARG A 644 -3.50 -21.93 17.25
N ARG A 645 -4.66 -21.37 17.59
CA ARG A 645 -5.92 -22.12 17.66
C ARG A 645 -6.24 -22.82 16.34
N THR A 646 -6.09 -22.09 15.23
CA THR A 646 -6.36 -22.64 13.90
C THR A 646 -5.36 -23.73 13.52
N LEU A 647 -4.07 -23.51 13.73
CA LEU A 647 -3.04 -24.53 13.48
C LEU A 647 -3.20 -25.78 14.36
N ASP A 648 -3.68 -25.63 15.59
CA ASP A 648 -3.96 -26.76 16.48
C ASP A 648 -5.21 -27.56 16.04
N SER A 649 -6.15 -26.96 15.31
CA SER A 649 -7.31 -27.62 14.71
C SER A 649 -7.01 -28.37 13.41
N LEU A 650 -5.88 -28.09 12.76
CA LEU A 650 -5.44 -28.76 11.55
C LEU A 650 -4.65 -30.04 11.87
N GLU A 651 -4.75 -31.03 10.99
CA GLU A 651 -4.08 -32.34 11.19
C GLU A 651 -2.55 -32.16 11.32
N SER A 652 -1.97 -32.69 12.39
CA SER A 652 -0.57 -32.51 12.77
C SER A 652 0.45 -33.18 11.83
N GLU A 653 0.02 -34.10 10.96
CA GLU A 653 0.91 -34.83 10.04
C GLU A 653 1.16 -34.07 8.72
N ASN A 654 0.54 -32.91 8.52
CA ASN A 654 0.71 -32.13 7.31
C ASN A 654 1.99 -31.26 7.41
N VAL A 655 2.95 -31.48 6.50
CA VAL A 655 4.21 -30.72 6.44
C VAL A 655 3.99 -29.21 6.35
N ALA A 656 2.95 -28.76 5.65
CA ALA A 656 2.62 -27.35 5.54
C ALA A 656 2.18 -26.75 6.89
N VAL A 657 1.47 -27.50 7.74
CA VAL A 657 1.10 -27.08 9.10
C VAL A 657 2.37 -26.88 9.95
N GLU A 658 3.34 -27.77 9.84
CA GLU A 658 4.60 -27.67 10.60
C GLU A 658 5.44 -26.46 10.16
N VAL A 659 5.49 -26.16 8.87
CA VAL A 659 6.15 -24.96 8.34
C VAL A 659 5.50 -23.69 8.93
N LEU A 660 4.16 -23.61 8.96
CA LEU A 660 3.46 -22.45 9.53
C LEU A 660 3.61 -22.36 11.06
N ARG A 661 3.70 -23.48 11.78
CA ARG A 661 4.02 -23.50 13.21
C ARG A 661 5.43 -22.96 13.49
N ASN A 662 6.40 -23.35 12.68
CA ASN A 662 7.77 -22.83 12.79
C ASN A 662 7.83 -21.33 12.50
N ARG A 663 7.07 -20.85 11.51
CA ARG A 663 6.96 -19.42 11.23
C ARG A 663 6.31 -18.65 12.39
N LEU A 664 5.25 -19.19 13.01
CA LEU A 664 4.64 -18.64 14.23
C LEU A 664 5.64 -18.50 15.39
N LEU A 665 6.48 -19.51 15.58
CA LEU A 665 7.53 -19.47 16.60
C LEU A 665 8.61 -18.42 16.29
N ALA A 666 9.01 -18.29 15.02
CA ALA A 666 9.98 -17.29 14.57
C ALA A 666 9.48 -15.86 14.80
N ILE A 667 8.21 -15.56 14.51
CA ILE A 667 7.60 -14.25 14.78
C ILE A 667 7.64 -13.95 16.28
N LYS A 668 7.27 -14.92 17.14
CA LYS A 668 7.33 -14.76 18.61
C LYS A 668 8.74 -14.50 19.14
N GLN A 669 9.75 -15.15 18.60
CA GLN A 669 11.14 -14.92 18.97
C GLN A 669 11.66 -13.55 18.51
N GLY A 670 11.17 -13.05 17.40
CA GLY A 670 11.51 -11.74 16.82
C GLY A 670 10.85 -10.55 17.52
N TYR A 671 9.85 -10.76 18.38
CA TYR A 671 9.03 -9.72 19.00
C TYR A 671 9.80 -8.56 19.65
N ARG A 672 10.95 -8.81 20.22
CA ARG A 672 11.79 -7.78 20.85
C ARG A 672 12.71 -7.04 19.87
N ARG A 673 12.81 -7.47 18.62
CA ARG A 673 13.76 -6.96 17.62
C ARG A 673 13.11 -6.08 16.56
N TYR A 674 11.79 -6.16 16.39
CA TYR A 674 11.06 -5.49 15.31
C TYR A 674 10.05 -4.48 15.84
N GLU A 675 9.75 -3.49 15.03
CA GLU A 675 8.66 -2.54 15.30
C GLU A 675 7.32 -3.27 15.35
N LYS A 676 6.41 -2.87 16.24
CA LYS A 676 5.12 -3.53 16.47
C LYS A 676 4.27 -3.65 15.20
N LYS A 677 4.27 -2.62 14.34
CA LYS A 677 3.55 -2.65 13.06
C LYS A 677 4.06 -3.77 12.16
N ALA A 678 5.38 -3.97 12.07
CA ALA A 678 5.97 -5.05 11.29
C ALA A 678 5.57 -6.44 11.80
N ILE A 679 5.43 -6.59 13.10
CA ILE A 679 4.99 -7.84 13.74
C ILE A 679 3.53 -8.11 13.41
N VAL A 680 2.68 -7.09 13.46
CA VAL A 680 1.26 -7.18 13.06
C VAL A 680 1.15 -7.68 11.61
N GLU A 681 1.92 -7.11 10.69
CA GLU A 681 1.90 -7.53 9.28
C GLU A 681 2.40 -8.98 9.09
N GLN A 682 3.46 -9.38 9.79
CA GLN A 682 3.92 -10.77 9.76
C GLN A 682 2.85 -11.75 10.26
N TYR A 683 2.05 -11.37 11.28
CA TYR A 683 0.93 -12.19 11.74
C TYR A 683 -0.21 -12.22 10.73
N LYS A 684 -0.55 -11.11 10.08
CA LYS A 684 -1.57 -11.06 9.02
C LYS A 684 -1.19 -11.97 7.84
N GLU A 685 0.09 -11.92 7.41
CA GLU A 685 0.60 -12.81 6.37
C GLU A 685 0.50 -14.29 6.78
N LEU A 686 0.92 -14.61 8.00
CA LEU A 686 0.81 -15.96 8.53
C LEU A 686 -0.67 -16.44 8.56
N LEU A 687 -1.59 -15.59 9.00
CA LEU A 687 -3.02 -15.92 9.05
C LEU A 687 -3.62 -16.09 7.64
N ARG A 688 -3.18 -15.34 6.64
CA ARG A 688 -3.57 -15.55 5.23
C ARG A 688 -3.13 -16.93 4.73
N ASP A 689 -1.89 -17.32 5.03
CA ASP A 689 -1.36 -18.64 4.63
C ASP A 689 -2.08 -19.78 5.38
N ILE A 690 -2.38 -19.59 6.66
CA ILE A 690 -3.21 -20.54 7.45
C ILE A 690 -4.60 -20.65 6.83
N TYR A 691 -5.25 -19.54 6.51
CA TYR A 691 -6.58 -19.55 5.89
C TYR A 691 -6.58 -20.26 4.53
N LYS A 692 -5.54 -20.03 3.71
CA LYS A 692 -5.36 -20.74 2.45
C LYS A 692 -5.29 -22.25 2.68
N LEU A 693 -4.48 -22.69 3.64
CA LEU A 693 -4.35 -24.09 3.99
C LEU A 693 -5.67 -24.69 4.55
N GLU A 694 -6.43 -23.91 5.33
CA GLU A 694 -7.77 -24.29 5.77
C GLU A 694 -8.74 -24.53 4.60
N CYS A 695 -8.76 -23.62 3.63
CA CYS A 695 -9.57 -23.75 2.43
C CYS A 695 -9.19 -25.01 1.63
N ASP A 696 -7.89 -25.25 1.42
CA ASP A 696 -7.39 -26.42 0.72
C ASP A 696 -7.75 -27.72 1.46
N THR A 697 -7.58 -27.74 2.80
CA THR A 697 -7.95 -28.91 3.62
C THR A 697 -9.46 -29.07 3.78
N ALA A 698 -10.23 -27.98 3.75
CA ALA A 698 -11.68 -28.01 3.78
C ALA A 698 -12.24 -28.65 2.50
N TRP A 699 -11.67 -28.30 1.33
CA TRP A 699 -12.02 -28.96 0.08
C TRP A 699 -11.81 -30.48 0.15
N GLU A 700 -10.60 -30.91 0.54
CA GLU A 700 -10.30 -32.34 0.64
C GLU A 700 -11.19 -33.08 1.65
N ARG A 701 -11.48 -32.46 2.81
CA ARG A 701 -12.41 -33.04 3.79
C ARG A 701 -13.83 -33.12 3.25
N THR A 702 -14.31 -32.09 2.58
CA THR A 702 -15.67 -32.07 2.03
C THR A 702 -15.84 -33.10 0.93
N ILE A 703 -14.90 -33.15 -0.03
CA ILE A 703 -14.99 -34.08 -1.14
C ILE A 703 -14.87 -35.55 -0.67
N ARG A 704 -14.02 -35.85 0.31
CA ARG A 704 -13.96 -37.18 0.95
C ARG A 704 -15.27 -37.55 1.62
N LYS A 705 -15.97 -36.60 2.26
CA LYS A 705 -17.30 -36.83 2.82
C LYS A 705 -18.33 -37.10 1.73
N VAL A 706 -18.34 -36.33 0.67
CA VAL A 706 -19.20 -36.54 -0.51
C VAL A 706 -18.97 -37.92 -1.08
N GLU A 707 -17.74 -38.35 -1.28
CA GLU A 707 -17.39 -39.67 -1.79
C GLU A 707 -17.88 -40.79 -0.86
N ARG A 708 -17.70 -40.63 0.44
CA ARG A 708 -18.15 -41.58 1.45
C ARG A 708 -19.66 -41.71 1.47
N GLU A 709 -20.38 -40.60 1.51
CA GLU A 709 -21.85 -40.58 1.50
C GLU A 709 -22.39 -41.16 0.18
N MET A 710 -21.70 -40.94 -0.94
CA MET A 710 -22.03 -41.50 -2.23
C MET A 710 -21.88 -43.05 -2.28
N VAL A 711 -20.86 -43.59 -1.62
CA VAL A 711 -20.70 -45.04 -1.47
C VAL A 711 -21.88 -45.62 -0.68
N LEU A 712 -22.29 -44.94 0.41
CA LEU A 712 -23.44 -45.34 1.22
C LEU A 712 -24.73 -45.29 0.39
N LEU A 713 -24.90 -44.23 -0.43
CA LEU A 713 -26.04 -44.06 -1.32
C LEU A 713 -26.13 -45.20 -2.34
N LYS A 714 -25.01 -45.59 -2.97
CA LYS A 714 -24.93 -46.71 -3.90
C LYS A 714 -25.30 -48.03 -3.26
N LEU A 715 -24.82 -48.29 -2.05
CA LEU A 715 -25.17 -49.50 -1.30
C LEU A 715 -26.65 -49.51 -0.89
N GLY A 716 -27.17 -48.34 -0.48
CA GLY A 716 -28.58 -48.19 -0.16
C GLY A 716 -29.49 -48.37 -1.37
N GLU A 717 -29.08 -47.84 -2.52
CA GLU A 717 -29.83 -48.01 -3.79
C GLU A 717 -29.87 -49.48 -4.22
N ILE A 718 -28.75 -50.21 -4.23
CA ILE A 718 -28.67 -51.62 -4.57
C ILE A 718 -29.59 -52.45 -3.66
N ALA A 719 -29.65 -52.10 -2.40
CA ALA A 719 -30.45 -52.87 -1.41
C ALA A 719 -31.93 -52.53 -1.45
N ARG A 720 -32.33 -51.30 -1.73
CA ARG A 720 -33.68 -50.76 -1.47
C ARG A 720 -34.16 -49.72 -2.45
N GLY A 721 -33.38 -49.42 -3.51
CA GLY A 721 -33.65 -48.36 -4.48
C GLY A 721 -34.78 -48.66 -5.44
N ASP A 722 -35.41 -47.61 -5.90
CA ASP A 722 -36.42 -47.60 -6.98
C ASP A 722 -35.91 -46.88 -8.22
N GLU A 723 -36.78 -46.72 -9.23
CA GLU A 723 -36.38 -46.05 -10.50
C GLU A 723 -36.01 -44.56 -10.30
N ASN A 724 -36.60 -43.88 -9.31
CA ASN A 724 -36.30 -42.48 -9.01
C ASN A 724 -34.94 -42.33 -8.32
N SER A 725 -34.62 -43.21 -7.38
CA SER A 725 -33.31 -43.22 -6.73
C SER A 725 -32.16 -43.51 -7.71
N ARG A 726 -32.40 -44.41 -8.69
CA ARG A 726 -31.42 -44.69 -9.77
C ARG A 726 -31.16 -43.49 -10.68
N ARG A 727 -32.22 -42.76 -11.02
CA ARG A 727 -32.05 -41.52 -11.81
C ARG A 727 -31.29 -40.44 -11.06
N ALA A 728 -31.65 -40.24 -9.78
CA ALA A 728 -30.96 -39.32 -8.92
C ALA A 728 -29.46 -39.65 -8.73
N LEU A 729 -29.16 -40.95 -8.54
CA LEU A 729 -27.79 -41.44 -8.42
C LEU A 729 -26.94 -41.08 -9.67
N LYS A 730 -27.44 -41.32 -10.87
CA LYS A 730 -26.76 -41.01 -12.12
C LYS A 730 -26.49 -39.49 -12.28
N TYR A 731 -27.48 -38.67 -11.90
CA TYR A 731 -27.31 -37.22 -11.92
C TYR A 731 -26.21 -36.74 -10.96
N LEU A 732 -26.22 -37.26 -9.73
CA LEU A 732 -25.24 -36.93 -8.72
C LEU A 732 -23.82 -37.39 -9.09
N GLU A 733 -23.65 -38.55 -9.74
CA GLU A 733 -22.34 -39.00 -10.25
C GLU A 733 -21.74 -37.99 -11.25
N ALA A 734 -22.56 -37.57 -12.25
CA ALA A 734 -22.09 -36.59 -13.22
C ALA A 734 -21.77 -35.21 -12.58
N TYR A 735 -22.55 -34.81 -11.57
CA TYR A 735 -22.37 -33.57 -10.88
C TYR A 735 -21.12 -33.57 -9.97
N ILE A 736 -20.80 -34.69 -9.32
CA ILE A 736 -19.56 -34.90 -8.57
C ILE A 736 -18.32 -34.68 -9.48
N ASP A 737 -18.32 -35.27 -10.67
CA ASP A 737 -17.21 -35.16 -11.59
C ASP A 737 -16.98 -33.71 -12.03
N SER A 738 -18.05 -32.96 -12.32
CA SER A 738 -18.00 -31.52 -12.62
C SER A 738 -17.49 -30.69 -11.44
N THR A 739 -17.97 -30.98 -10.22
CA THR A 739 -17.58 -30.33 -8.98
C THR A 739 -16.10 -30.55 -8.66
N LYS A 740 -15.59 -31.76 -8.90
CA LYS A 740 -14.16 -32.10 -8.76
C LYS A 740 -13.29 -31.37 -9.77
N ALA A 741 -13.73 -31.27 -11.03
CA ALA A 741 -12.99 -30.56 -12.07
C ALA A 741 -12.81 -29.08 -11.76
N ASN A 742 -13.81 -28.44 -11.18
CA ASN A 742 -13.84 -27.01 -10.86
C ASN A 742 -13.34 -26.68 -9.43
N ARG A 743 -13.11 -27.69 -8.57
CA ARG A 743 -12.80 -27.52 -7.14
C ARG A 743 -13.77 -26.58 -6.40
N ASP A 744 -15.05 -26.66 -6.76
CA ASP A 744 -16.08 -25.81 -6.17
C ASP A 744 -16.57 -26.38 -4.82
N ILE A 745 -16.16 -25.71 -3.72
CA ILE A 745 -16.49 -26.14 -2.36
C ILE A 745 -17.97 -25.93 -2.02
N ALA A 746 -18.61 -24.89 -2.59
CA ALA A 746 -20.04 -24.66 -2.37
C ALA A 746 -20.87 -25.75 -3.05
N ALA A 747 -20.55 -26.08 -4.30
CA ALA A 747 -21.16 -27.20 -5.00
C ALA A 747 -20.93 -28.52 -4.28
N ALA A 748 -19.73 -28.73 -3.69
CA ALA A 748 -19.44 -29.95 -2.91
C ALA A 748 -20.27 -30.03 -1.62
N LYS A 749 -20.52 -28.92 -0.94
CA LYS A 749 -21.40 -28.87 0.25
C LYS A 749 -22.84 -29.16 -0.12
N ASN A 750 -23.36 -28.53 -1.19
CA ASN A 750 -24.72 -28.78 -1.68
C ASN A 750 -24.91 -30.26 -2.07
N LEU A 751 -23.94 -30.84 -2.78
CA LEU A 751 -23.90 -32.25 -3.08
C LEU A 751 -23.96 -33.14 -1.83
N LEU A 752 -23.20 -32.79 -0.80
CA LEU A 752 -23.18 -33.53 0.45
C LEU A 752 -24.57 -33.53 1.12
N GLU A 753 -25.25 -32.36 1.11
CA GLU A 753 -26.62 -32.28 1.64
C GLU A 753 -27.62 -33.11 0.82
N GLU A 754 -27.60 -33.00 -0.51
CA GLU A 754 -28.47 -33.78 -1.39
C GLU A 754 -28.26 -35.29 -1.22
N ILE A 755 -26.99 -35.72 -1.21
CA ILE A 755 -26.67 -37.16 -1.01
C ILE A 755 -27.11 -37.63 0.38
N SER A 756 -26.88 -36.81 1.41
CA SER A 756 -27.29 -37.11 2.78
C SER A 756 -28.82 -37.23 2.91
N MET A 757 -29.58 -36.36 2.25
CA MET A 757 -31.03 -36.40 2.20
C MET A 757 -31.53 -37.67 1.52
N LEU A 758 -30.97 -38.08 0.40
CA LEU A 758 -31.30 -39.30 -0.29
C LEU A 758 -30.94 -40.55 0.54
N ASN A 759 -29.79 -40.54 1.22
CA ASN A 759 -29.42 -41.60 2.16
C ASN A 759 -30.45 -41.76 3.29
N ILE A 760 -30.90 -40.63 3.86
CA ILE A 760 -31.97 -40.61 4.87
C ILE A 760 -33.28 -41.17 4.28
N GLU A 761 -33.58 -40.85 3.03
CA GLU A 761 -34.77 -41.36 2.33
C GLU A 761 -34.74 -42.88 2.10
N LEU A 762 -33.56 -43.43 1.80
CA LEU A 762 -33.41 -44.88 1.65
C LEU A 762 -33.32 -45.62 2.99
N GLU A 763 -32.83 -44.98 4.03
CA GLU A 763 -32.63 -45.61 5.37
C GLU A 763 -33.56 -45.05 6.47
N TRP A 764 -34.69 -44.45 6.12
CA TRP A 764 -35.55 -43.75 7.08
C TRP A 764 -35.97 -44.61 8.29
N LYS A 765 -36.21 -45.91 8.11
CA LYS A 765 -36.58 -46.81 9.21
C LYS A 765 -35.50 -46.98 10.27
N THR A 766 -34.26 -46.68 9.97
CA THR A 766 -33.12 -46.77 10.89
C THR A 766 -32.69 -45.39 11.39
N ARG A 767 -32.52 -44.43 10.48
CA ARG A 767 -31.98 -43.10 10.83
C ARG A 767 -32.97 -42.17 11.52
N LEU A 768 -34.26 -42.20 11.14
CA LEU A 768 -35.22 -41.30 11.77
C LEU A 768 -35.44 -41.68 13.27
N PRO A 769 -35.56 -42.95 13.64
CA PRO A 769 -35.56 -43.35 15.04
C PRO A 769 -34.27 -43.01 15.79
N MET A 770 -33.11 -43.16 15.16
CA MET A 770 -31.83 -42.76 15.77
C MET A 770 -31.79 -41.28 16.11
N ASN A 771 -32.29 -40.43 15.23
CA ASN A 771 -32.34 -38.98 15.48
C ASN A 771 -33.24 -38.64 16.68
N ALA A 772 -34.39 -39.30 16.78
CA ALA A 772 -35.27 -39.13 17.94
C ALA A 772 -34.61 -39.59 19.25
N ARG A 773 -33.90 -40.74 19.21
CA ARG A 773 -33.10 -41.21 20.35
C ARG A 773 -32.00 -40.26 20.73
N TRP A 774 -31.33 -39.67 19.74
CA TRP A 774 -30.27 -38.64 19.97
C TRP A 774 -30.83 -37.42 20.71
N TYR A 775 -31.99 -36.89 20.30
CA TYR A 775 -32.67 -35.81 21.02
C TYR A 775 -33.06 -36.20 22.45
N ASN A 776 -33.46 -37.44 22.67
CA ASN A 776 -33.79 -37.92 24.00
C ASN A 776 -32.56 -37.99 24.92
N VAL A 777 -31.44 -38.54 24.41
CA VAL A 777 -30.19 -38.70 25.18
C VAL A 777 -29.52 -37.34 25.46
N ASN A 778 -29.56 -36.42 24.51
CA ASN A 778 -28.90 -35.09 24.63
C ASN A 778 -29.86 -34.01 25.11
N PHE A 779 -31.03 -34.32 25.56
CA PHE A 779 -32.11 -33.37 25.87
C PHE A 779 -31.71 -32.23 26.77
N ASP A 780 -30.95 -32.50 27.82
CA ASP A 780 -30.52 -31.50 28.81
C ASP A 780 -29.33 -30.65 28.37
N ASN A 781 -28.64 -31.05 27.30
CA ASN A 781 -27.52 -30.33 26.67
C ASN A 781 -27.98 -29.40 25.54
N ILE A 782 -29.27 -29.41 25.20
CA ILE A 782 -29.86 -28.61 24.14
C ILE A 782 -30.64 -27.46 24.76
N GLN A 783 -30.47 -26.26 24.23
CA GLN A 783 -31.27 -25.11 24.59
C GLN A 783 -32.60 -25.13 23.85
N TRP A 784 -33.70 -25.02 24.59
CA TRP A 784 -35.04 -25.10 24.10
C TRP A 784 -35.81 -23.80 24.33
N THR A 785 -36.58 -23.36 23.35
CA THR A 785 -37.50 -22.21 23.50
C THR A 785 -38.61 -22.50 24.49
N ASP A 786 -39.06 -23.77 24.56
CA ASP A 786 -39.99 -24.29 25.54
C ASP A 786 -39.56 -25.71 25.90
N LYS A 787 -38.91 -25.86 27.06
CA LYS A 787 -38.34 -27.12 27.52
C LYS A 787 -39.41 -28.19 27.84
N GLU A 788 -40.60 -27.77 28.34
CA GLU A 788 -41.69 -28.68 28.63
C GLU A 788 -42.31 -29.20 27.33
N LEU A 789 -42.58 -28.32 26.38
CA LEU A 789 -43.10 -28.68 25.07
C LEU A 789 -42.13 -29.58 24.30
N ALA A 790 -40.83 -29.25 24.36
CA ALA A 790 -39.78 -30.05 23.74
C ALA A 790 -39.73 -31.45 24.32
N ARG A 791 -39.82 -31.60 25.65
CA ARG A 791 -39.88 -32.93 26.31
C ARG A 791 -41.08 -33.73 25.85
N LYS A 792 -42.26 -33.10 25.72
CA LYS A 792 -43.47 -33.74 25.21
C LYS A 792 -43.31 -34.26 23.79
N TYR A 793 -42.65 -33.48 22.92
CA TYR A 793 -42.42 -33.88 21.53
C TYR A 793 -41.36 -35.00 21.44
N VAL A 794 -40.30 -34.95 22.23
CA VAL A 794 -39.31 -36.04 22.29
C VAL A 794 -39.93 -37.34 22.80
N ASN A 795 -40.71 -37.29 23.90
CA ASN A 795 -41.41 -38.47 24.41
C ASN A 795 -42.34 -39.06 23.34
N LYS A 796 -43.09 -38.21 22.62
CA LYS A 796 -44.00 -38.70 21.57
C LYS A 796 -43.22 -39.33 20.39
N ALA A 797 -42.06 -38.84 20.02
CA ALA A 797 -41.19 -39.45 19.03
C ALA A 797 -40.62 -40.79 19.50
N MET A 798 -40.32 -40.92 20.81
CA MET A 798 -39.88 -42.19 21.40
C MET A 798 -41.02 -43.23 21.47
N GLU A 799 -42.24 -42.82 21.78
CA GLU A 799 -43.44 -43.70 21.72
C GLU A 799 -43.68 -44.19 20.29
N LEU A 800 -43.51 -43.36 19.28
CA LEU A 800 -43.59 -43.76 17.87
C LEU A 800 -42.58 -44.85 17.50
N ILE A 801 -41.38 -44.83 18.06
CA ILE A 801 -40.34 -45.85 17.80
C ILE A 801 -40.73 -47.22 18.33
N GLU A 802 -41.57 -47.28 19.38
CA GLU A 802 -42.06 -48.54 20.02
C GLU A 802 -43.30 -49.09 19.32
N SER A 803 -43.90 -48.38 18.36
CA SER A 803 -45.07 -48.78 17.55
C SER A 803 -44.71 -48.90 16.07
N GLU A 804 -45.63 -49.46 15.24
CA GLU A 804 -45.53 -49.34 13.79
C GLU A 804 -45.81 -47.91 13.38
N PHE A 805 -44.83 -47.23 12.68
CA PHE A 805 -44.93 -45.86 12.25
C PHE A 805 -44.61 -45.71 10.77
N THR A 806 -45.16 -44.67 10.14
CA THR A 806 -44.84 -44.26 8.77
C THR A 806 -43.67 -43.28 8.77
N LYS A 807 -43.00 -43.12 7.59
CA LYS A 807 -41.92 -42.15 7.39
C LYS A 807 -42.37 -40.71 7.71
N GLU A 808 -43.59 -40.37 7.29
CA GLU A 808 -44.19 -39.03 7.49
C GLU A 808 -44.49 -38.76 8.96
N GLU A 809 -44.96 -39.71 9.71
CA GLU A 809 -45.23 -39.57 11.15
C GLU A 809 -43.93 -39.30 11.92
N MET A 810 -42.86 -40.02 11.60
CA MET A 810 -41.57 -39.83 12.27
C MET A 810 -40.92 -38.53 11.85
N LYS A 811 -40.97 -38.14 10.57
CA LYS A 811 -40.52 -36.83 10.11
C LYS A 811 -41.24 -35.66 10.79
N GLU A 812 -42.56 -35.76 10.91
CA GLU A 812 -43.34 -34.72 11.58
C GLU A 812 -43.02 -34.64 13.07
N ALA A 813 -42.79 -35.77 13.73
CA ALA A 813 -42.40 -35.78 15.14
C ALA A 813 -41.03 -35.11 15.33
N LEU A 814 -40.05 -35.42 14.48
CA LEU A 814 -38.73 -34.77 14.51
C LEU A 814 -38.79 -33.28 14.16
N ARG A 815 -39.63 -32.87 13.19
CA ARG A 815 -39.85 -31.47 12.84
C ARG A 815 -40.39 -30.66 14.00
N ARG A 816 -41.32 -31.21 14.78
CA ARG A 816 -41.86 -30.58 16.00
C ARG A 816 -40.80 -30.39 17.06
N ILE A 817 -39.90 -31.36 17.26
CA ILE A 817 -38.74 -31.24 18.15
C ILE A 817 -37.81 -30.12 17.68
N TYR A 818 -37.51 -30.09 16.37
CA TYR A 818 -36.62 -29.12 15.79
C TYR A 818 -37.16 -27.68 15.92
N ASN A 819 -38.46 -27.47 15.77
CA ASN A 819 -39.08 -26.12 15.81
C ASN A 819 -39.12 -25.53 17.23
N VAL A 820 -38.92 -26.32 18.29
CA VAL A 820 -38.83 -25.82 19.69
C VAL A 820 -37.38 -25.76 20.19
N ARG A 821 -36.42 -26.02 19.35
CA ARG A 821 -35.00 -25.80 19.65
C ARG A 821 -34.69 -24.30 19.52
N GLU A 822 -34.04 -23.73 20.55
CA GLU A 822 -33.60 -22.38 20.53
C GLU A 822 -32.57 -22.22 19.37
N ARG A 823 -32.89 -21.39 18.41
CA ARG A 823 -31.86 -20.88 17.51
C ARG A 823 -31.06 -19.89 18.35
N VAL A 824 -29.78 -20.11 18.55
CA VAL A 824 -28.88 -19.15 19.12
C VAL A 824 -28.78 -18.03 18.10
N GLU A 825 -29.74 -17.07 18.14
CA GLU A 825 -29.56 -15.77 17.57
C GLU A 825 -28.68 -15.03 18.58
N GLU A 826 -27.38 -14.99 18.35
CA GLU A 826 -26.55 -13.98 18.97
C GLU A 826 -27.13 -12.63 18.58
N ILE A 827 -27.46 -11.84 19.61
CA ILE A 827 -27.91 -10.46 19.47
C ILE A 827 -26.80 -9.74 18.68
N ARG A 828 -27.02 -9.52 17.39
CA ARG A 828 -26.17 -8.71 16.55
C ARG A 828 -26.40 -7.27 16.98
N GLU A 829 -25.42 -6.64 17.57
CA GLU A 829 -25.32 -5.18 17.51
C GLU A 829 -25.19 -4.84 16.03
N ALA A 830 -26.30 -4.48 15.44
CA ALA A 830 -26.41 -4.15 14.01
C ALA A 830 -25.89 -2.71 13.80
N GLU A 831 -24.59 -2.57 13.71
CA GLU A 831 -24.04 -1.53 12.86
C GLU A 831 -24.34 -1.96 11.42
N GLY A 832 -25.11 -1.13 10.67
CA GLY A 832 -25.55 -1.48 9.33
C GLY A 832 -24.37 -1.69 8.40
N LEU A 833 -24.13 -2.93 8.05
CA LEU A 833 -23.13 -3.35 7.08
C LEU A 833 -23.85 -3.73 5.78
N LEU A 834 -23.14 -3.70 4.64
CA LEU A 834 -23.64 -4.25 3.39
C LEU A 834 -23.73 -5.78 3.51
N GLY A 835 -24.88 -6.32 3.16
CA GLY A 835 -25.12 -7.77 3.07
C GLY A 835 -24.85 -8.34 1.67
#